data_841f7ea5bf23a6c6d5a228967e0522f7
#
_entry.id   841f7ea5bf23a6c6d5a228967e0522f7
#
_cell.length_a   1.000
_cell.length_b   1.000
_cell.length_c   1.000
_cell.angle_alpha   90.00
_cell.angle_beta   90.00
_cell.angle_gamma   90.00
#
_symmetry.space_group_name_H-M   'P 1'
#
loop_
_entity.id
_entity.type
_entity.pdbx_description
1 polymer ?
#
loop_
_entity_poly.entity_id
_entity_poly.type
_entity_poly.pdbx_seq_one_letter_code
_entity_poly.pdbx_strand_id
1 'polypeptide(L)'
;MPQQQLDPHMWEIDKLFENKVYNVPVYQRPYSWNSDNVETLLNDIYDAYNSSDKLEGYYTGNLLLHDKNEKINGIATVYEVIDGQQRITTISLMLLALYSIVTLRGGQDDDVYRDLKNLLWKKITKRKPEKEYKVVNLNSTEKKCFDDLFSYAFDHPDKIYSYASSYETKSPSEKYVMENFIKIHDKIANEQIVSVDAEDILNYAKYIIENVRFIAIECRCNVSKVFSMFESINSKGKKLDDIDLIKTYIFSKLDEESYDEYLKKWGKLIIKTDNNLYDYFYTYIRAFITFYRQNIKIINFKAMSEASLKMYFEKDNLCDTFKAFIDDMIDKVDYYIMLFRYDKASALINSKRFRFYYKVFNGNYIHPKPLFMRTLVEFDEGKISRDDAIDIFEHVVKFMIKFTNIADLESKNVITLFSNIMNYIYENKGIDKNYIFAQIANETMLKGLDDKAITIGLSQMDAYEKNKKVSTALLALYEAMDTDETGKVTISYDKAYILVEKFSEVFSLDHLLVQTPNANDINYKYYCAKNNDSEILQLKVGHDFPDNIKSGMPYDTFKHLVLNKIANLRIYYQDKNSGRQNSAIELKEYGDFHSYNDIVNREKEIIPALVNNVLKTPDANLLLIQNKKTQVQLPNMDRLIDEGLVNIGDELYITTDPNNSIAKLIDTNKVEYNSEVMTLNEWGCKVTGWSAIRIYVYAAKVGETETLHRKREKLIK
;
A
#
# COMPACT_ATOMS: atom_id res chain seq x y z
N MET A 1 -35.60 35.23 0.55
CA MET A 1 -35.79 33.81 0.94
C MET A 1 -34.42 33.24 1.18
N PRO A 2 -34.15 32.48 2.24
CA PRO A 2 -32.87 31.84 2.39
C PRO A 2 -32.70 30.89 1.19
N GLN A 3 -31.62 31.05 0.42
CA GLN A 3 -31.26 30.12 -0.67
C GLN A 3 -31.19 28.72 -0.10
N GLN A 4 -31.91 27.78 -0.68
CA GLN A 4 -31.81 26.38 -0.36
C GLN A 4 -30.33 25.95 -0.53
N GLN A 5 -29.68 25.47 0.54
CA GLN A 5 -28.26 25.08 0.51
C GLN A 5 -28.03 23.77 -0.25
N LEU A 6 -29.09 22.98 -0.45
CA LEU A 6 -29.10 21.70 -1.16
C LEU A 6 -30.26 21.71 -2.14
N ASP A 7 -29.98 21.38 -3.39
CA ASP A 7 -30.98 21.33 -4.47
C ASP A 7 -30.83 19.99 -5.23
N PRO A 8 -31.62 18.95 -4.90
CA PRO A 8 -31.57 17.66 -5.57
C PRO A 8 -32.38 17.68 -6.86
N HIS A 9 -31.78 17.26 -7.95
CA HIS A 9 -32.39 17.14 -9.25
C HIS A 9 -32.17 15.74 -9.84
N MET A 10 -33.17 15.20 -10.50
CA MET A 10 -33.01 14.06 -11.38
C MET A 10 -32.69 14.56 -12.78
N TRP A 11 -31.47 14.28 -13.26
CA TRP A 11 -31.02 14.68 -14.58
C TRP A 11 -30.74 13.47 -15.46
N GLU A 12 -31.32 13.50 -16.66
CA GLU A 12 -30.88 12.70 -17.79
C GLU A 12 -29.51 13.18 -18.28
N ILE A 13 -28.81 12.37 -19.06
CA ILE A 13 -27.45 12.68 -19.54
C ILE A 13 -27.45 14.00 -20.34
N ASP A 14 -28.47 14.28 -21.17
CA ASP A 14 -28.58 15.53 -21.89
C ASP A 14 -28.56 16.74 -20.94
N LYS A 15 -29.42 16.74 -19.93
CA LYS A 15 -29.51 17.81 -18.92
C LYS A 15 -28.32 17.85 -17.99
N LEU A 16 -27.74 16.68 -17.70
CA LEU A 16 -26.55 16.60 -16.87
C LEU A 16 -25.39 17.35 -17.53
N PHE A 17 -25.20 17.15 -18.84
CA PHE A 17 -24.08 17.75 -19.55
C PHE A 17 -24.39 19.06 -20.22
N GLU A 18 -25.67 19.49 -20.30
CA GLU A 18 -26.07 20.75 -20.92
C GLU A 18 -25.61 21.97 -20.12
N ASN A 19 -24.89 22.89 -20.76
CA ASN A 19 -24.39 24.15 -20.17
C ASN A 19 -23.69 24.01 -18.81
N LYS A 20 -23.01 22.89 -18.58
CA LYS A 20 -22.25 22.58 -17.38
C LYS A 20 -20.87 22.08 -17.71
N VAL A 21 -19.92 22.35 -16.83
CA VAL A 21 -18.55 21.82 -16.86
C VAL A 21 -18.23 21.23 -15.49
N TYR A 22 -17.72 20.03 -15.48
CA TYR A 22 -17.39 19.28 -14.27
C TYR A 22 -15.89 19.18 -14.10
N ASN A 23 -15.39 19.66 -12.98
CA ASN A 23 -14.00 19.51 -12.59
C ASN A 23 -13.92 18.47 -11.47
N VAL A 24 -13.19 17.40 -11.72
CA VAL A 24 -12.80 16.46 -10.66
C VAL A 24 -11.55 17.03 -9.99
N PRO A 25 -11.65 17.49 -8.74
CA PRO A 25 -10.53 18.18 -8.09
C PRO A 25 -9.34 17.23 -7.85
N VAL A 26 -8.13 17.80 -7.76
CA VAL A 26 -6.89 17.05 -7.49
C VAL A 26 -6.90 16.29 -6.15
N TYR A 27 -7.72 16.70 -5.22
CA TYR A 27 -7.85 16.04 -3.93
C TYR A 27 -8.80 14.84 -3.96
N GLN A 28 -9.50 14.59 -5.05
CA GLN A 28 -10.24 13.35 -5.25
C GLN A 28 -9.26 12.23 -5.64
N ARG A 29 -9.62 10.99 -5.29
CA ARG A 29 -8.83 9.84 -5.75
C ARG A 29 -8.85 9.80 -7.28
N PRO A 30 -7.76 9.37 -7.91
CA PRO A 30 -7.75 9.16 -9.35
C PRO A 30 -8.79 8.13 -9.80
N TYR A 31 -9.02 8.09 -11.10
CA TYR A 31 -9.91 7.10 -11.69
C TYR A 31 -9.43 5.68 -11.38
N SER A 32 -10.28 4.87 -10.77
CA SER A 32 -9.92 3.57 -10.20
C SER A 32 -10.92 2.44 -10.48
N TRP A 33 -11.96 2.69 -11.27
CA TRP A 33 -12.84 1.64 -11.73
C TRP A 33 -12.07 0.69 -12.66
N ASN A 34 -12.14 -0.60 -12.33
CA ASN A 34 -11.59 -1.67 -13.17
C ASN A 34 -12.62 -2.14 -14.21
N SER A 35 -12.19 -3.07 -15.07
CA SER A 35 -13.02 -3.67 -16.12
C SER A 35 -14.35 -4.23 -15.60
N ASP A 36 -14.38 -4.84 -14.42
CA ASP A 36 -15.59 -5.47 -13.85
C ASP A 36 -16.64 -4.43 -13.44
N ASN A 37 -16.19 -3.30 -12.87
CA ASN A 37 -17.10 -2.20 -12.52
C ASN A 37 -17.76 -1.60 -13.76
N VAL A 38 -16.96 -1.41 -14.83
CA VAL A 38 -17.45 -0.88 -16.11
C VAL A 38 -18.39 -1.88 -16.77
N GLU A 39 -18.04 -3.16 -16.78
CA GLU A 39 -18.89 -4.21 -17.35
C GLU A 39 -20.24 -4.31 -16.65
N THR A 40 -20.25 -4.21 -15.32
CA THR A 40 -21.51 -4.17 -14.56
C THR A 40 -22.37 -3.01 -14.99
N LEU A 41 -21.82 -1.78 -15.07
CA LEU A 41 -22.56 -0.61 -15.50
C LEU A 41 -23.13 -0.76 -16.93
N LEU A 42 -22.31 -1.29 -17.86
CA LEU A 42 -22.75 -1.49 -19.25
C LEU A 42 -23.88 -2.50 -19.35
N ASN A 43 -23.77 -3.61 -18.62
CA ASN A 43 -24.80 -4.67 -18.60
C ASN A 43 -26.11 -4.11 -18.00
N ASP A 44 -26.04 -3.39 -16.88
CA ASP A 44 -27.21 -2.80 -16.23
C ASP A 44 -27.94 -1.80 -17.17
N ILE A 45 -27.20 -0.94 -17.89
CA ILE A 45 -27.77 -0.02 -18.87
C ILE A 45 -28.39 -0.79 -20.05
N TYR A 46 -27.71 -1.85 -20.50
CA TYR A 46 -28.20 -2.66 -21.60
C TYR A 46 -29.48 -3.45 -21.23
N ASP A 47 -29.53 -4.01 -20.04
CA ASP A 47 -30.73 -4.70 -19.54
C ASP A 47 -31.90 -3.73 -19.41
N ALA A 48 -31.67 -2.51 -18.96
CA ALA A 48 -32.69 -1.46 -18.93
C ALA A 48 -33.14 -1.05 -20.33
N TYR A 49 -32.22 -0.94 -21.31
CA TYR A 49 -32.55 -0.68 -22.71
C TYR A 49 -33.46 -1.74 -23.33
N ASN A 50 -33.24 -3.01 -22.98
CA ASN A 50 -34.03 -4.15 -23.49
C ASN A 50 -35.27 -4.47 -22.66
N SER A 51 -35.49 -3.78 -21.55
CA SER A 51 -36.67 -4.00 -20.72
C SER A 51 -37.97 -3.63 -21.45
N SER A 52 -39.09 -4.22 -21.04
CA SER A 52 -40.41 -3.90 -21.57
C SER A 52 -40.86 -2.49 -21.25
N ASP A 53 -40.30 -1.87 -20.24
CA ASP A 53 -40.57 -0.49 -19.80
C ASP A 53 -39.31 0.40 -19.94
N LYS A 54 -38.95 0.67 -21.21
CA LYS A 54 -37.80 1.55 -21.54
C LYS A 54 -37.93 2.97 -20.98
N LEU A 55 -39.13 3.43 -20.65
CA LEU A 55 -39.39 4.77 -20.15
C LEU A 55 -39.02 4.95 -18.66
N GLU A 56 -38.94 3.86 -17.89
CA GLU A 56 -38.42 3.95 -16.51
C GLU A 56 -36.96 4.39 -16.48
N GLY A 57 -36.19 4.11 -17.56
CA GLY A 57 -34.79 4.47 -17.69
C GLY A 57 -33.88 3.73 -16.70
N TYR A 58 -32.62 4.14 -16.67
CA TYR A 58 -31.63 3.57 -15.75
C TYR A 58 -31.08 4.63 -14.78
N TYR A 59 -31.11 4.32 -13.49
CA TYR A 59 -30.57 5.18 -12.46
C TYR A 59 -29.13 4.77 -12.10
N THR A 60 -28.15 5.64 -12.43
CA THR A 60 -26.73 5.38 -12.22
C THR A 60 -26.23 5.69 -10.80
N GLY A 61 -26.99 6.42 -10.01
CA GLY A 61 -26.62 6.82 -8.65
C GLY A 61 -26.55 8.34 -8.44
N ASN A 62 -26.04 8.73 -7.28
CA ASN A 62 -25.97 10.13 -6.89
C ASN A 62 -24.69 10.80 -7.42
N LEU A 63 -24.80 12.10 -7.73
CA LEU A 63 -23.68 13.03 -7.91
C LEU A 63 -23.81 14.14 -6.86
N LEU A 64 -22.76 14.36 -6.08
CA LEU A 64 -22.68 15.52 -5.18
C LEU A 64 -21.79 16.57 -5.84
N LEU A 65 -22.38 17.71 -6.13
CA LEU A 65 -21.78 18.79 -6.92
C LEU A 65 -21.70 20.07 -6.09
N HIS A 66 -20.52 20.66 -6.04
CA HIS A 66 -20.31 21.97 -5.44
C HIS A 66 -20.32 23.05 -6.52
N ASP A 67 -21.30 23.94 -6.47
CA ASP A 67 -21.41 25.12 -7.33
C ASP A 67 -20.58 26.27 -6.73
N LYS A 68 -19.46 26.61 -7.39
CA LYS A 68 -18.60 27.73 -6.98
C LYS A 68 -19.11 29.10 -7.43
N ASN A 69 -20.28 29.16 -8.02
CA ASN A 69 -20.82 30.37 -8.69
C ASN A 69 -19.93 30.89 -9.83
N GLU A 70 -19.11 30.02 -10.42
CA GLU A 70 -18.28 30.35 -11.58
C GLU A 70 -18.99 29.97 -12.86
N LYS A 71 -18.91 30.85 -13.87
CA LYS A 71 -19.45 30.57 -15.20
C LYS A 71 -18.37 30.79 -16.26
N ILE A 72 -18.17 29.80 -17.10
CA ILE A 72 -17.33 29.97 -18.28
C ILE A 72 -18.07 30.78 -19.31
N ASN A 73 -17.54 31.97 -19.62
CA ASN A 73 -18.11 32.96 -20.56
C ASN A 73 -19.59 33.34 -20.30
N GLY A 74 -20.02 33.25 -19.03
CA GLY A 74 -21.40 33.58 -18.65
C GLY A 74 -22.48 32.54 -19.07
N ILE A 75 -22.04 31.40 -19.65
CA ILE A 75 -22.96 30.39 -20.23
C ILE A 75 -22.92 29.09 -19.41
N ALA A 76 -21.75 28.46 -19.28
CA ALA A 76 -21.63 27.15 -18.64
C ALA A 76 -21.27 27.28 -17.16
N THR A 77 -22.10 26.70 -16.28
CA THR A 77 -21.83 26.64 -14.84
C THR A 77 -20.73 25.62 -14.56
N VAL A 78 -19.76 26.00 -13.71
CA VAL A 78 -18.66 25.15 -13.33
C VAL A 78 -18.96 24.48 -11.98
N TYR A 79 -18.94 23.14 -11.98
CA TYR A 79 -19.12 22.34 -10.79
C TYR A 79 -17.82 21.63 -10.40
N GLU A 80 -17.53 21.56 -9.11
CA GLU A 80 -16.60 20.58 -8.56
C GLU A 80 -17.36 19.30 -8.19
N VAL A 81 -16.87 18.16 -8.68
CA VAL A 81 -17.44 16.85 -8.38
C VAL A 81 -16.91 16.36 -7.03
N ILE A 82 -17.78 16.36 -6.02
CA ILE A 82 -17.44 15.92 -4.65
C ILE A 82 -17.67 14.42 -4.47
N ASP A 83 -18.70 13.86 -5.11
CA ASP A 83 -18.95 12.42 -5.18
C ASP A 83 -19.52 12.04 -6.54
N GLY A 84 -19.32 10.77 -6.94
CA GLY A 84 -19.76 10.22 -8.21
C GLY A 84 -18.76 10.40 -9.36
N GLN A 85 -17.53 10.85 -9.09
CA GLN A 85 -16.49 11.07 -10.11
C GLN A 85 -16.23 9.84 -10.99
N GLN A 86 -16.18 8.64 -10.43
CA GLN A 86 -15.94 7.41 -11.20
C GLN A 86 -17.03 7.20 -12.25
N ARG A 87 -18.29 7.41 -11.85
CA ARG A 87 -19.44 7.23 -12.72
C ARG A 87 -19.49 8.28 -13.85
N ILE A 88 -19.32 9.56 -13.52
CA ILE A 88 -19.35 10.62 -14.55
C ILE A 88 -18.18 10.49 -15.53
N THR A 89 -17.00 10.05 -15.05
CA THR A 89 -15.84 9.75 -15.92
C THR A 89 -16.15 8.58 -16.84
N THR A 90 -16.70 7.48 -16.32
CA THR A 90 -17.05 6.29 -17.12
C THR A 90 -18.13 6.61 -18.15
N ILE A 91 -19.16 7.38 -17.79
CA ILE A 91 -20.19 7.84 -18.74
C ILE A 91 -19.55 8.70 -19.84
N SER A 92 -18.59 9.57 -19.51
CA SER A 92 -17.87 10.36 -20.51
C SER A 92 -17.07 9.47 -21.49
N LEU A 93 -16.42 8.42 -20.99
CA LEU A 93 -15.74 7.43 -21.85
C LEU A 93 -16.73 6.65 -22.72
N MET A 94 -17.93 6.34 -22.19
CA MET A 94 -18.99 5.67 -22.95
C MET A 94 -19.55 6.56 -24.06
N LEU A 95 -19.83 7.83 -23.79
CA LEU A 95 -20.25 8.79 -24.80
C LEU A 95 -19.18 8.97 -25.89
N LEU A 96 -17.89 8.96 -25.50
CA LEU A 96 -16.77 9.03 -26.43
C LEU A 96 -16.68 7.78 -27.34
N ALA A 97 -16.91 6.60 -26.78
CA ALA A 97 -16.94 5.35 -27.55
C ALA A 97 -18.13 5.35 -28.53
N LEU A 98 -19.31 5.75 -28.09
CA LEU A 98 -20.48 5.91 -28.97
C LEU A 98 -20.23 6.91 -30.09
N TYR A 99 -19.62 8.07 -29.80
CA TYR A 99 -19.24 9.06 -30.81
C TYR A 99 -18.30 8.47 -31.87
N SER A 100 -17.32 7.69 -31.46
CA SER A 100 -16.42 6.96 -32.38
C SER A 100 -17.16 5.92 -33.22
N ILE A 101 -17.99 5.08 -32.60
CA ILE A 101 -18.70 4.00 -33.29
C ILE A 101 -19.73 4.53 -34.27
N VAL A 102 -20.48 5.57 -33.90
CA VAL A 102 -21.42 6.26 -34.82
C VAL A 102 -20.66 6.83 -36.02
N THR A 103 -19.47 7.41 -35.82
CA THR A 103 -18.59 7.85 -36.92
C THR A 103 -18.19 6.70 -37.85
N LEU A 104 -17.72 5.58 -37.28
CA LEU A 104 -17.29 4.41 -38.06
C LEU A 104 -18.43 3.75 -38.85
N ARG A 105 -19.67 3.92 -38.43
CA ARG A 105 -20.86 3.36 -39.07
C ARG A 105 -21.54 4.35 -40.01
N GLY A 106 -20.97 5.53 -40.25
CA GLY A 106 -21.49 6.50 -41.20
C GLY A 106 -22.68 7.32 -40.69
N GLY A 107 -22.89 7.39 -39.37
CA GLY A 107 -24.00 8.11 -38.75
C GLY A 107 -23.74 9.61 -38.49
N GLN A 108 -22.73 10.25 -39.14
CA GLN A 108 -22.35 11.63 -38.88
C GLN A 108 -23.40 12.68 -39.26
N ASP A 109 -24.31 12.34 -40.15
CA ASP A 109 -25.41 13.25 -40.59
C ASP A 109 -26.60 13.25 -39.63
N ASP A 110 -26.61 12.33 -38.65
CA ASP A 110 -27.71 12.20 -37.68
C ASP A 110 -27.59 13.23 -36.54
N ASP A 111 -28.75 13.62 -35.99
CA ASP A 111 -28.81 14.53 -34.84
C ASP A 111 -28.12 13.97 -33.61
N VAL A 112 -28.24 12.68 -33.37
CA VAL A 112 -27.58 12.00 -32.23
C VAL A 112 -26.06 12.15 -32.27
N TYR A 113 -25.45 12.14 -33.45
CA TYR A 113 -24.00 12.40 -33.57
C TYR A 113 -23.64 13.83 -33.12
N ARG A 114 -24.47 14.83 -33.51
CA ARG A 114 -24.27 16.22 -33.08
C ARG A 114 -24.49 16.38 -31.57
N ASP A 115 -25.46 15.67 -31.02
CA ASP A 115 -25.73 15.67 -29.58
C ASP A 115 -24.56 15.04 -28.81
N LEU A 116 -24.04 13.88 -29.20
CA LEU A 116 -22.85 13.25 -28.60
C LEU A 116 -21.66 14.22 -28.59
N LYS A 117 -21.38 14.88 -29.73
CA LYS A 117 -20.31 15.88 -29.82
C LYS A 117 -20.54 17.04 -28.84
N ASN A 118 -21.77 17.57 -28.78
CA ASN A 118 -22.11 18.68 -27.89
C ASN A 118 -22.09 18.30 -26.40
N LEU A 119 -22.32 17.03 -26.04
CA LEU A 119 -22.22 16.55 -24.68
C LEU A 119 -20.75 16.37 -24.23
N LEU A 120 -19.85 16.08 -25.16
CA LEU A 120 -18.42 15.86 -24.86
C LEU A 120 -17.62 17.17 -24.85
N TRP A 121 -17.92 18.08 -25.77
CA TRP A 121 -17.23 19.37 -25.92
C TRP A 121 -18.18 20.54 -26.00
N LYS A 122 -17.81 21.65 -25.37
CA LYS A 122 -18.59 22.91 -25.38
C LYS A 122 -17.85 23.99 -26.15
N LYS A 123 -18.57 24.66 -27.08
CA LYS A 123 -18.08 25.86 -27.71
C LYS A 123 -18.26 27.04 -26.77
N ILE A 124 -17.18 27.69 -26.37
CA ILE A 124 -17.22 28.72 -25.33
C ILE A 124 -16.90 30.10 -25.84
N THR A 125 -16.53 30.29 -27.09
CA THR A 125 -16.28 31.64 -27.62
C THR A 125 -16.98 31.93 -28.94
N LYS A 126 -17.55 33.14 -29.05
CA LYS A 126 -18.02 33.72 -30.34
C LYS A 126 -16.85 34.32 -31.14
N ARG A 127 -15.59 34.31 -30.67
CA ARG A 127 -14.42 34.88 -31.33
C ARG A 127 -13.53 33.75 -31.89
N LYS A 128 -13.06 33.93 -33.10
CA LYS A 128 -12.09 33.00 -33.72
C LYS A 128 -10.69 33.22 -33.13
N PRO A 129 -9.90 32.11 -32.84
CA PRO A 129 -10.29 30.71 -32.97
C PRO A 129 -11.24 30.27 -31.85
N GLU A 130 -12.28 29.51 -32.19
CA GLU A 130 -13.20 28.93 -31.23
C GLU A 130 -12.46 27.96 -30.32
N LYS A 131 -12.40 28.25 -29.02
CA LYS A 131 -11.90 27.28 -28.01
C LYS A 131 -13.06 26.41 -27.61
N GLU A 132 -12.82 25.10 -27.73
CA GLU A 132 -13.73 24.07 -27.20
C GLU A 132 -13.21 23.58 -25.86
N TYR A 133 -14.12 23.34 -24.91
CA TYR A 133 -13.78 22.84 -23.58
C TYR A 133 -14.44 21.48 -23.38
N LYS A 134 -13.68 20.55 -22.81
CA LYS A 134 -14.26 19.29 -22.37
C LYS A 134 -15.25 19.51 -21.25
N VAL A 135 -16.35 18.76 -21.27
CA VAL A 135 -17.38 18.87 -20.24
C VAL A 135 -16.91 18.26 -18.91
N VAL A 136 -16.16 17.16 -18.95
CA VAL A 136 -15.55 16.57 -17.77
C VAL A 136 -14.02 16.76 -17.81
N ASN A 137 -13.45 17.28 -16.73
CA ASN A 137 -12.04 17.55 -16.58
C ASN A 137 -11.51 16.84 -15.35
N LEU A 138 -10.51 15.97 -15.55
CA LEU A 138 -9.76 15.32 -14.48
C LEU A 138 -8.57 16.18 -14.09
N ASN A 139 -8.16 16.15 -12.83
CA ASN A 139 -7.04 16.95 -12.32
C ASN A 139 -6.05 16.12 -11.49
N SER A 140 -6.00 14.80 -11.73
CA SER A 140 -5.11 13.87 -11.04
C SER A 140 -4.04 13.29 -11.99
N THR A 141 -3.45 12.16 -11.65
CA THR A 141 -2.37 11.52 -12.43
C THR A 141 -2.79 11.16 -13.85
N GLU A 142 -4.05 10.77 -14.05
CA GLU A 142 -4.64 10.43 -15.35
C GLU A 142 -5.04 11.65 -16.21
N LYS A 143 -4.86 12.87 -15.70
CA LYS A 143 -5.28 14.08 -16.42
C LYS A 143 -4.75 14.12 -17.85
N LYS A 144 -3.45 13.92 -18.02
CA LYS A 144 -2.81 14.00 -19.32
C LYS A 144 -3.36 12.94 -20.28
N CYS A 145 -3.43 11.71 -19.85
CA CYS A 145 -3.95 10.58 -20.60
C CYS A 145 -5.41 10.84 -21.06
N PHE A 146 -6.25 11.30 -20.14
CA PHE A 146 -7.64 11.65 -20.44
C PHE A 146 -7.74 12.84 -21.42
N ASP A 147 -6.92 13.87 -21.22
CA ASP A 147 -6.87 15.04 -22.11
C ASP A 147 -6.40 14.66 -23.53
N ASP A 148 -5.38 13.84 -23.65
CA ASP A 148 -4.86 13.36 -24.93
C ASP A 148 -5.90 12.52 -25.68
N LEU A 149 -6.61 11.62 -24.97
CA LEU A 149 -7.68 10.78 -25.54
C LEU A 149 -8.80 11.62 -26.12
N PHE A 150 -9.33 12.58 -25.36
CA PHE A 150 -10.42 13.44 -25.82
C PHE A 150 -10.01 14.41 -26.91
N SER A 151 -8.78 14.93 -26.86
CA SER A 151 -8.26 15.82 -27.91
C SER A 151 -8.05 15.07 -29.22
N TYR A 152 -7.51 13.85 -29.16
CA TYR A 152 -7.35 13.03 -30.36
C TYR A 152 -8.69 12.63 -30.98
N ALA A 153 -9.67 12.27 -30.16
CA ALA A 153 -11.00 11.87 -30.60
C ALA A 153 -11.75 13.02 -31.28
N PHE A 154 -11.50 14.27 -30.89
CA PHE A 154 -12.15 15.44 -31.50
C PHE A 154 -11.83 15.57 -32.98
N ASP A 155 -10.56 15.36 -33.36
CA ASP A 155 -10.08 15.47 -34.72
C ASP A 155 -10.14 14.13 -35.49
N HIS A 156 -10.03 12.99 -34.80
CA HIS A 156 -9.92 11.65 -35.38
C HIS A 156 -10.81 10.61 -34.67
N PRO A 157 -12.14 10.82 -34.65
CA PRO A 157 -13.04 9.90 -33.93
C PRO A 157 -13.03 8.47 -34.48
N ASP A 158 -12.73 8.29 -35.78
CA ASP A 158 -12.60 7.01 -36.46
C ASP A 158 -11.34 6.22 -36.06
N LYS A 159 -10.33 6.86 -35.48
CA LYS A 159 -9.02 6.25 -35.14
C LYS A 159 -8.76 6.15 -33.64
N ILE A 160 -9.70 6.60 -32.82
CA ILE A 160 -9.50 6.71 -31.37
C ILE A 160 -9.24 5.34 -30.71
N TYR A 161 -9.86 4.27 -31.20
CA TYR A 161 -9.63 2.91 -30.70
C TYR A 161 -8.17 2.48 -30.84
N SER A 162 -7.60 2.64 -32.06
CA SER A 162 -6.20 2.32 -32.31
C SER A 162 -5.25 3.20 -31.50
N TYR A 163 -5.61 4.48 -31.33
CA TYR A 163 -4.85 5.40 -30.49
C TYR A 163 -4.82 4.94 -29.03
N ALA A 164 -5.97 4.62 -28.44
CA ALA A 164 -6.08 4.14 -27.05
C ALA A 164 -5.31 2.82 -26.85
N SER A 165 -5.39 1.89 -27.82
CA SER A 165 -4.70 0.59 -27.78
C SER A 165 -3.17 0.70 -27.84
N SER A 166 -2.64 1.77 -28.44
CA SER A 166 -1.21 2.01 -28.57
C SER A 166 -0.65 3.00 -27.53
N TYR A 167 -1.49 3.56 -26.67
CA TYR A 167 -1.06 4.56 -25.71
C TYR A 167 -0.21 3.96 -24.58
N GLU A 168 0.97 4.53 -24.36
CA GLU A 168 1.88 4.10 -23.31
C GLU A 168 1.45 4.73 -21.96
N THR A 169 0.85 3.92 -21.10
CA THR A 169 0.37 4.36 -19.77
C THR A 169 1.50 4.32 -18.74
N LYS A 170 1.55 5.34 -17.88
CA LYS A 170 2.60 5.54 -16.87
C LYS A 170 2.13 5.30 -15.44
N SER A 171 0.82 5.18 -15.23
CA SER A 171 0.21 4.95 -13.92
C SER A 171 -0.96 3.98 -14.01
N PRO A 172 -1.36 3.32 -12.90
CA PRO A 172 -2.54 2.46 -12.87
C PRO A 172 -3.83 3.17 -13.30
N SER A 173 -4.01 4.45 -12.94
CA SER A 173 -5.19 5.22 -13.31
C SER A 173 -5.25 5.53 -14.80
N GLU A 174 -4.11 5.86 -15.43
CA GLU A 174 -4.02 5.99 -16.89
C GLU A 174 -4.38 4.69 -17.60
N LYS A 175 -3.86 3.57 -17.07
CA LYS A 175 -4.18 2.23 -17.57
C LYS A 175 -5.68 1.96 -17.50
N TYR A 176 -6.34 2.24 -16.37
CA TYR A 176 -7.79 2.07 -16.25
C TYR A 176 -8.58 2.96 -17.22
N VAL A 177 -8.17 4.19 -17.46
CA VAL A 177 -8.83 5.06 -18.45
C VAL A 177 -8.80 4.43 -19.84
N MET A 178 -7.62 3.98 -20.30
CA MET A 178 -7.46 3.41 -21.64
C MET A 178 -8.12 2.03 -21.78
N GLU A 179 -7.89 1.12 -20.84
CA GLU A 179 -8.49 -0.22 -20.85
C GLU A 179 -10.01 -0.17 -20.78
N ASN A 180 -10.58 0.72 -19.97
CA ASN A 180 -12.03 0.87 -19.87
C ASN A 180 -12.64 1.51 -21.13
N PHE A 181 -11.96 2.48 -21.74
CA PHE A 181 -12.40 3.00 -23.04
C PHE A 181 -12.44 1.88 -24.10
N ILE A 182 -11.36 1.11 -24.22
CA ILE A 182 -11.27 -0.04 -25.15
C ILE A 182 -12.38 -1.06 -24.84
N LYS A 183 -12.55 -1.44 -23.57
CA LYS A 183 -13.57 -2.39 -23.14
C LYS A 183 -14.99 -1.92 -23.49
N ILE A 184 -15.29 -0.65 -23.25
CA ILE A 184 -16.59 -0.04 -23.61
C ILE A 184 -16.81 -0.09 -25.12
N HIS A 185 -15.80 0.35 -25.87
CA HIS A 185 -15.85 0.36 -27.32
C HIS A 185 -16.06 -1.06 -27.90
N ASP A 186 -15.29 -2.04 -27.41
CA ASP A 186 -15.41 -3.43 -27.86
C ASP A 186 -16.80 -4.03 -27.57
N LYS A 187 -17.33 -3.78 -26.37
CA LYS A 187 -18.65 -4.31 -26.00
C LYS A 187 -19.77 -3.71 -26.85
N ILE A 188 -19.67 -2.44 -27.21
CA ILE A 188 -20.68 -1.76 -28.05
C ILE A 188 -20.48 -2.15 -29.52
N ALA A 189 -19.24 -2.14 -30.03
CA ALA A 189 -18.96 -2.31 -31.45
C ALA A 189 -19.09 -3.75 -31.98
N ASN A 190 -18.88 -4.76 -31.11
CA ASN A 190 -18.78 -6.17 -31.50
C ASN A 190 -20.04 -6.99 -31.23
N GLU A 191 -21.22 -6.41 -31.38
CA GLU A 191 -22.53 -7.07 -31.20
C GLU A 191 -22.79 -7.67 -29.81
N GLN A 192 -21.98 -7.34 -28.82
CA GLN A 192 -22.16 -7.86 -27.46
C GLN A 192 -23.30 -7.12 -26.73
N ILE A 193 -23.57 -5.88 -27.11
CA ILE A 193 -24.60 -5.03 -26.51
C ILE A 193 -25.67 -4.65 -27.56
N VAL A 194 -25.25 -4.19 -28.76
CA VAL A 194 -26.17 -3.71 -29.79
C VAL A 194 -25.78 -4.35 -31.14
N SER A 195 -26.76 -4.58 -32.03
CA SER A 195 -26.50 -5.03 -33.40
C SER A 195 -25.54 -4.10 -34.13
N VAL A 196 -24.84 -4.62 -35.14
CA VAL A 196 -23.85 -3.85 -35.95
C VAL A 196 -24.51 -2.79 -36.81
N ASP A 197 -25.83 -2.75 -36.87
CA ASP A 197 -26.58 -1.78 -37.68
C ASP A 197 -26.41 -0.34 -37.14
N ALA A 198 -26.22 0.61 -38.02
CA ALA A 198 -26.07 2.04 -37.67
C ALA A 198 -27.32 2.58 -36.93
N GLU A 199 -28.51 2.14 -37.32
CA GLU A 199 -29.78 2.56 -36.69
C GLU A 199 -29.89 2.07 -35.24
N ASP A 200 -29.48 0.83 -34.96
CA ASP A 200 -29.52 0.30 -33.61
C ASP A 200 -28.55 1.01 -32.66
N ILE A 201 -27.33 1.36 -33.15
CA ILE A 201 -26.36 2.11 -32.37
C ILE A 201 -26.87 3.53 -32.08
N LEU A 202 -27.49 4.17 -33.05
CA LEU A 202 -28.08 5.49 -32.86
C LEU A 202 -29.23 5.45 -31.84
N ASN A 203 -30.10 4.44 -31.91
CA ASN A 203 -31.20 4.22 -30.97
C ASN A 203 -30.66 3.97 -29.55
N TYR A 204 -29.57 3.17 -29.40
CA TYR A 204 -28.95 2.93 -28.12
C TYR A 204 -28.30 4.20 -27.57
N ALA A 205 -27.57 4.96 -28.39
CA ALA A 205 -26.97 6.22 -28.00
C ALA A 205 -28.06 7.24 -27.55
N LYS A 206 -29.16 7.33 -28.30
CA LYS A 206 -30.32 8.16 -27.94
C LYS A 206 -30.91 7.73 -26.60
N TYR A 207 -31.11 6.43 -26.38
CA TYR A 207 -31.59 5.92 -25.10
C TYR A 207 -30.68 6.33 -23.94
N ILE A 208 -29.35 6.22 -24.08
CA ILE A 208 -28.40 6.65 -23.06
C ILE A 208 -28.55 8.13 -22.76
N ILE A 209 -28.65 8.96 -23.78
CA ILE A 209 -28.77 10.42 -23.63
C ILE A 209 -30.05 10.81 -22.89
N GLU A 210 -31.17 10.17 -23.21
CA GLU A 210 -32.52 10.59 -22.76
C GLU A 210 -33.01 9.82 -21.52
N ASN A 211 -32.50 8.60 -21.24
CA ASN A 211 -33.06 7.69 -20.23
C ASN A 211 -32.06 7.25 -19.15
N VAL A 212 -30.76 7.47 -19.31
CA VAL A 212 -29.80 7.25 -18.23
C VAL A 212 -29.77 8.48 -17.32
N ARG A 213 -29.98 8.26 -16.01
CA ARG A 213 -30.26 9.34 -15.04
C ARG A 213 -29.32 9.31 -13.85
N PHE A 214 -29.07 10.50 -13.31
CA PHE A 214 -28.41 10.74 -12.04
C PHE A 214 -29.32 11.55 -11.11
N ILE A 215 -29.20 11.33 -9.79
CA ILE A 215 -29.64 12.33 -8.82
C ILE A 215 -28.45 13.25 -8.56
N ALA A 216 -28.48 14.43 -9.17
CA ALA A 216 -27.50 15.48 -8.91
C ALA A 216 -27.95 16.31 -7.71
N ILE A 217 -27.09 16.39 -6.69
CA ILE A 217 -27.31 17.19 -5.49
C ILE A 217 -26.39 18.40 -5.58
N GLU A 218 -26.96 19.54 -5.96
CA GLU A 218 -26.21 20.80 -6.02
C GLU A 218 -26.06 21.41 -4.63
N CYS A 219 -24.81 21.69 -4.26
CA CYS A 219 -24.45 22.34 -2.99
C CYS A 219 -23.96 23.75 -3.27
N ARG A 220 -24.67 24.76 -2.73
CA ARG A 220 -24.33 26.19 -2.80
C ARG A 220 -23.92 26.70 -1.42
N CYS A 221 -23.14 25.95 -0.70
CA CYS A 221 -22.63 26.29 0.61
C CYS A 221 -21.11 26.20 0.62
N ASN A 222 -20.49 26.64 1.71
CA ASN A 222 -19.05 26.47 1.84
C ASN A 222 -18.62 24.98 1.80
N VAL A 223 -17.42 24.74 1.33
CA VAL A 223 -16.92 23.39 1.02
C VAL A 223 -16.85 22.50 2.26
N SER A 224 -16.61 23.06 3.47
CA SER A 224 -16.61 22.30 4.71
C SER A 224 -17.99 21.68 5.03
N LYS A 225 -19.07 22.42 4.75
CA LYS A 225 -20.44 21.90 4.86
C LYS A 225 -20.73 20.83 3.80
N VAL A 226 -20.22 20.99 2.57
CA VAL A 226 -20.36 19.98 1.52
C VAL A 226 -19.75 18.65 1.97
N PHE A 227 -18.58 18.67 2.59
CA PHE A 227 -17.95 17.45 3.11
C PHE A 227 -18.71 16.82 4.28
N SER A 228 -19.26 17.63 5.18
CA SER A 228 -20.13 17.10 6.26
C SER A 228 -21.39 16.42 5.71
N MET A 229 -21.96 16.96 4.63
CA MET A 229 -23.09 16.37 3.91
C MET A 229 -22.70 15.08 3.20
N PHE A 230 -21.53 15.05 2.58
CA PHE A 230 -20.96 13.87 1.95
C PHE A 230 -20.80 12.71 2.96
N GLU A 231 -20.25 12.98 4.16
CA GLU A 231 -20.17 11.99 5.26
C GLU A 231 -21.56 11.46 5.64
N SER A 232 -22.56 12.34 5.74
CA SER A 232 -23.93 11.97 6.09
C SER A 232 -24.63 11.12 5.03
N ILE A 233 -24.48 11.44 3.76
CA ILE A 233 -25.10 10.71 2.64
C ILE A 233 -24.46 9.33 2.49
N ASN A 234 -23.13 9.23 2.59
CA ASN A 234 -22.40 7.98 2.38
C ASN A 234 -22.39 7.06 3.60
N SER A 235 -22.72 7.55 4.80
CA SER A 235 -22.85 6.68 5.99
C SER A 235 -23.90 5.57 5.84
N LYS A 236 -24.81 5.69 4.87
CA LYS A 236 -25.91 4.75 4.58
C LYS A 236 -25.73 3.96 3.26
N GLY A 237 -24.65 4.19 2.50
CA GLY A 237 -24.42 3.61 1.18
C GLY A 237 -23.22 2.63 1.12
N LYS A 238 -22.63 2.45 -0.07
CA LYS A 238 -21.42 1.65 -0.28
C LYS A 238 -20.27 2.25 0.53
N LYS A 239 -19.60 1.43 1.35
CA LYS A 239 -18.53 1.90 2.25
C LYS A 239 -17.46 2.63 1.46
N LEU A 240 -17.22 3.90 1.83
CA LEU A 240 -16.04 4.66 1.42
C LEU A 240 -14.77 4.03 1.97
N ASP A 241 -13.66 4.22 1.31
CA ASP A 241 -12.36 3.86 1.83
C ASP A 241 -12.03 4.68 3.09
N ASP A 242 -11.37 4.08 4.06
CA ASP A 242 -11.05 4.73 5.34
C ASP A 242 -10.32 6.07 5.13
N ILE A 243 -9.47 6.20 4.11
CA ILE A 243 -8.75 7.44 3.82
C ILE A 243 -9.66 8.58 3.35
N ASP A 244 -10.71 8.28 2.59
CA ASP A 244 -11.68 9.28 2.15
C ASP A 244 -12.52 9.82 3.33
N LEU A 245 -12.89 8.93 4.27
CA LEU A 245 -13.58 9.31 5.50
C LEU A 245 -12.67 10.16 6.41
N ILE A 246 -11.40 9.79 6.55
CA ILE A 246 -10.41 10.53 7.33
C ILE A 246 -10.19 11.91 6.72
N LYS A 247 -10.02 11.99 5.41
CA LYS A 247 -9.91 13.25 4.68
C LYS A 247 -11.13 14.14 4.95
N THR A 248 -12.34 13.60 4.79
CA THR A 248 -13.59 14.33 5.02
C THR A 248 -13.62 14.91 6.44
N TYR A 249 -13.23 14.14 7.43
CA TYR A 249 -13.17 14.59 8.81
C TYR A 249 -12.14 15.71 9.01
N ILE A 250 -10.91 15.56 8.49
CA ILE A 250 -9.87 16.59 8.56
C ILE A 250 -10.41 17.89 7.97
N PHE A 251 -10.93 17.84 6.75
CA PHE A 251 -11.39 19.03 6.04
C PHE A 251 -12.64 19.66 6.64
N SER A 252 -13.47 18.89 7.34
CA SER A 252 -14.61 19.43 8.10
C SER A 252 -14.21 20.31 9.30
N LYS A 253 -12.94 20.27 9.72
CA LYS A 253 -12.39 21.01 10.86
C LYS A 253 -11.50 22.18 10.48
N LEU A 254 -11.16 22.33 9.18
CA LEU A 254 -10.38 23.47 8.70
C LEU A 254 -11.26 24.73 8.55
N ASP A 255 -10.63 25.88 8.75
CA ASP A 255 -11.28 27.18 8.45
C ASP A 255 -11.36 27.46 6.96
N GLU A 256 -12.30 28.35 6.57
CA GLU A 256 -12.56 28.68 5.16
C GLU A 256 -11.36 29.31 4.45
N GLU A 257 -10.57 30.13 5.15
CA GLU A 257 -9.46 30.88 4.57
C GLU A 257 -8.31 29.97 4.11
N SER A 258 -8.05 28.90 4.87
CA SER A 258 -6.95 27.96 4.59
C SER A 258 -7.40 26.76 3.75
N TYR A 259 -8.69 26.60 3.52
CA TYR A 259 -9.26 25.39 2.93
C TYR A 259 -8.67 25.04 1.56
N ASP A 260 -8.66 25.98 0.62
CA ASP A 260 -8.16 25.76 -0.76
C ASP A 260 -6.64 25.45 -0.78
N GLU A 261 -5.87 26.04 0.12
CA GLU A 261 -4.44 25.76 0.24
C GLU A 261 -4.21 24.32 0.65
N TYR A 262 -4.90 23.86 1.70
CA TYR A 262 -4.71 22.50 2.23
C TYR A 262 -5.33 21.42 1.33
N LEU A 263 -6.37 21.72 0.56
CA LEU A 263 -6.84 20.84 -0.51
C LEU A 263 -5.77 20.63 -1.58
N LYS A 264 -5.08 21.69 -2.00
CA LYS A 264 -3.96 21.57 -2.95
C LYS A 264 -2.81 20.76 -2.37
N LYS A 265 -2.49 20.93 -1.09
CA LYS A 265 -1.48 20.14 -0.37
C LYS A 265 -1.86 18.66 -0.32
N TRP A 266 -3.11 18.35 0.00
CA TRP A 266 -3.63 16.98 -0.01
C TRP A 266 -3.56 16.35 -1.41
N GLY A 267 -3.94 17.10 -2.44
CA GLY A 267 -3.79 16.67 -3.83
C GLY A 267 -2.35 16.35 -4.21
N LYS A 268 -1.37 17.15 -3.74
CA LYS A 268 0.06 16.84 -3.92
C LYS A 268 0.45 15.52 -3.27
N LEU A 269 -0.09 15.20 -2.08
CA LEU A 269 0.16 13.91 -1.42
C LEU A 269 -0.35 12.75 -2.26
N ILE A 270 -1.57 12.84 -2.81
CA ILE A 270 -2.15 11.82 -3.69
C ILE A 270 -1.24 11.57 -4.90
N ILE A 271 -0.82 12.65 -5.58
CA ILE A 271 0.04 12.57 -6.77
C ILE A 271 1.42 11.98 -6.42
N LYS A 272 2.06 12.49 -5.34
CA LYS A 272 3.39 12.01 -4.93
C LYS A 272 3.40 10.54 -4.52
N THR A 273 2.32 10.05 -3.93
CA THR A 273 2.21 8.66 -3.46
C THR A 273 1.70 7.68 -4.52
N ASP A 274 1.45 8.17 -5.75
CA ASP A 274 0.92 7.38 -6.87
C ASP A 274 -0.27 6.49 -6.43
N ASN A 275 -1.29 7.12 -5.84
CA ASN A 275 -2.49 6.48 -5.29
C ASN A 275 -2.31 5.58 -4.05
N ASN A 276 -1.10 5.49 -3.52
CA ASN A 276 -0.83 4.77 -2.28
C ASN A 276 -0.91 5.67 -1.03
N LEU A 277 -1.76 6.70 -1.04
CA LEU A 277 -1.89 7.65 0.06
C LEU A 277 -2.24 6.97 1.39
N TYR A 278 -3.07 5.91 1.36
CA TYR A 278 -3.42 5.17 2.56
C TYR A 278 -2.23 4.43 3.18
N ASP A 279 -1.39 3.76 2.40
CA ASP A 279 -0.17 3.09 2.90
C ASP A 279 0.84 4.11 3.43
N TYR A 280 0.97 5.26 2.75
CA TYR A 280 1.77 6.37 3.25
C TYR A 280 1.24 6.90 4.59
N PHE A 281 -0.04 7.24 4.65
CA PHE A 281 -0.71 7.73 5.85
C PHE A 281 -0.52 6.78 7.03
N TYR A 282 -0.74 5.49 6.80
CA TYR A 282 -0.59 4.46 7.80
C TYR A 282 0.87 4.28 8.27
N THR A 283 1.82 4.33 7.32
CA THR A 283 3.26 4.28 7.62
C THR A 283 3.69 5.51 8.41
N TYR A 284 3.25 6.70 7.99
CA TYR A 284 3.54 7.96 8.64
C TYR A 284 3.02 8.01 10.10
N ILE A 285 1.76 7.65 10.31
CA ILE A 285 1.17 7.62 11.66
C ILE A 285 1.99 6.72 12.58
N ARG A 286 2.37 5.55 12.10
CA ARG A 286 3.19 4.59 12.85
C ARG A 286 4.63 5.06 13.07
N ALA A 287 5.18 5.83 12.14
CA ALA A 287 6.54 6.35 12.24
C ALA A 287 6.67 7.51 13.24
N PHE A 288 5.64 8.38 13.34
CA PHE A 288 5.77 9.66 14.04
C PHE A 288 4.76 9.88 15.15
N ILE A 289 3.55 9.34 15.05
CA ILE A 289 2.45 9.68 15.97
C ILE A 289 2.19 8.58 16.99
N THR A 290 1.84 7.38 16.56
CA THR A 290 1.54 6.26 17.44
C THR A 290 1.49 4.95 16.66
N PHE A 291 1.76 3.83 17.33
CA PHE A 291 1.75 2.54 16.66
C PHE A 291 0.39 1.84 16.80
N TYR A 292 -0.35 1.78 15.70
CA TYR A 292 -1.56 0.95 15.57
C TYR A 292 -1.23 -0.42 14.95
N ARG A 293 -1.71 -1.49 15.57
CA ARG A 293 -1.50 -2.87 15.06
C ARG A 293 -2.41 -3.18 13.87
N GLN A 294 -3.59 -2.56 13.81
CA GLN A 294 -4.60 -2.73 12.75
C GLN A 294 -4.68 -1.50 11.86
N ASN A 295 -5.46 -1.61 10.78
CA ASN A 295 -5.76 -0.47 9.91
C ASN A 295 -6.45 0.66 10.68
N ILE A 296 -6.08 1.90 10.38
CA ILE A 296 -6.65 3.08 11.05
C ILE A 296 -7.99 3.42 10.39
N LYS A 297 -9.09 3.08 11.07
CA LYS A 297 -10.44 3.49 10.67
C LYS A 297 -10.73 4.90 11.15
N ILE A 298 -11.75 5.52 10.56
CA ILE A 298 -12.17 6.88 10.91
C ILE A 298 -12.45 7.07 12.42
N ILE A 299 -13.04 6.06 13.09
CA ILE A 299 -13.34 6.14 14.51
C ILE A 299 -12.07 6.22 15.36
N ASN A 300 -11.05 5.43 15.00
CA ASN A 300 -9.75 5.44 15.66
C ASN A 300 -8.99 6.73 15.37
N PHE A 301 -9.13 7.26 14.14
CA PHE A 301 -8.50 8.52 13.76
C PHE A 301 -9.10 9.72 14.50
N LYS A 302 -10.41 9.77 14.69
CA LYS A 302 -11.08 10.81 15.49
C LYS A 302 -10.53 10.83 16.91
N ALA A 303 -10.47 9.68 17.58
CA ALA A 303 -9.93 9.56 18.92
C ALA A 303 -8.43 9.93 19.00
N MET A 304 -7.63 9.46 18.03
CA MET A 304 -6.22 9.78 17.93
C MET A 304 -5.99 11.29 17.70
N SER A 305 -6.85 11.95 16.92
CA SER A 305 -6.72 13.38 16.63
C SER A 305 -6.85 14.23 17.88
N GLU A 306 -7.77 13.88 18.76
CA GLU A 306 -7.98 14.59 20.03
C GLU A 306 -6.86 14.33 21.06
N ALA A 307 -6.26 13.16 21.05
CA ALA A 307 -5.25 12.76 22.02
C ALA A 307 -3.81 12.91 21.47
N SER A 308 -3.46 12.08 20.51
CA SER A 308 -2.06 11.93 20.06
C SER A 308 -1.63 13.02 19.10
N LEU A 309 -2.48 13.44 18.14
CA LEU A 309 -2.11 14.47 17.16
C LEU A 309 -2.00 15.85 17.81
N LYS A 310 -2.96 16.24 18.63
CA LYS A 310 -2.89 17.52 19.38
C LYS A 310 -1.62 17.59 20.23
N MET A 311 -1.30 16.49 20.92
CA MET A 311 -0.09 16.42 21.75
C MET A 311 1.19 16.47 20.93
N TYR A 312 1.24 15.74 19.79
CA TYR A 312 2.43 15.70 18.95
C TYR A 312 2.74 17.03 18.30
N PHE A 313 1.72 17.76 17.83
CA PHE A 313 1.88 19.08 17.20
C PHE A 313 1.78 20.24 18.20
N GLU A 314 1.56 19.97 19.48
CA GLU A 314 1.43 21.00 20.54
C GLU A 314 0.36 22.04 20.18
N LYS A 315 -0.81 21.59 19.71
CA LYS A 315 -1.93 22.44 19.32
C LYS A 315 -3.16 22.22 20.20
N ASP A 316 -3.86 23.31 20.52
CA ASP A 316 -5.05 23.27 21.38
C ASP A 316 -6.33 22.90 20.63
N ASN A 317 -6.41 23.20 19.35
CA ASN A 317 -7.59 22.97 18.52
C ASN A 317 -7.29 22.08 17.30
N LEU A 318 -8.35 21.45 16.75
CA LEU A 318 -8.21 20.52 15.61
C LEU A 318 -7.84 21.22 14.30
N CYS A 319 -8.26 22.46 14.09
CA CYS A 319 -7.94 23.19 12.86
C CYS A 319 -6.41 23.33 12.70
N ASP A 320 -5.75 23.90 13.71
CA ASP A 320 -4.30 24.09 13.69
C ASP A 320 -3.55 22.75 13.73
N THR A 321 -4.09 21.77 14.45
CA THR A 321 -3.56 20.40 14.48
C THR A 321 -3.53 19.81 13.07
N PHE A 322 -4.62 19.90 12.32
CA PHE A 322 -4.71 19.32 10.98
C PHE A 322 -3.90 20.09 9.93
N LYS A 323 -3.78 21.42 10.09
CA LYS A 323 -2.83 22.20 9.27
C LYS A 323 -1.41 21.70 9.47
N ALA A 324 -0.94 21.64 10.71
CA ALA A 324 0.39 21.15 11.04
C ALA A 324 0.59 19.69 10.59
N PHE A 325 -0.43 18.84 10.75
CA PHE A 325 -0.39 17.44 10.32
C PHE A 325 -0.21 17.30 8.80
N ILE A 326 -0.97 18.05 7.99
CA ILE A 326 -0.85 17.99 6.52
C ILE A 326 0.51 18.56 6.08
N ASP A 327 0.98 19.64 6.70
CA ASP A 327 2.28 20.23 6.41
C ASP A 327 3.40 19.25 6.70
N ASP A 328 3.39 18.61 7.87
CA ASP A 328 4.38 17.61 8.25
C ASP A 328 4.34 16.37 7.36
N MET A 329 3.15 15.95 6.91
CA MET A 329 3.02 14.89 5.90
C MET A 329 3.65 15.28 4.57
N ILE A 330 3.46 16.52 4.10
CA ILE A 330 4.08 17.02 2.86
C ILE A 330 5.61 17.02 2.96
N ASP A 331 6.14 17.44 4.09
CA ASP A 331 7.59 17.49 4.32
C ASP A 331 8.21 16.08 4.38
N LYS A 332 7.45 15.10 4.87
CA LYS A 332 7.94 13.72 5.07
C LYS A 332 7.59 12.72 3.96
N VAL A 333 6.73 13.07 3.00
CA VAL A 333 6.31 12.13 1.95
C VAL A 333 7.48 11.61 1.10
N ASP A 334 8.51 12.40 0.88
CA ASP A 334 9.66 11.99 0.07
C ASP A 334 10.45 10.85 0.75
N TYR A 335 10.50 10.79 2.09
CA TYR A 335 11.11 9.67 2.83
C TYR A 335 10.31 8.37 2.70
N TYR A 336 8.98 8.47 2.62
CA TYR A 336 8.16 7.30 2.29
C TYR A 336 8.42 6.81 0.85
N ILE A 337 8.52 7.74 -0.10
CA ILE A 337 8.85 7.40 -1.50
C ILE A 337 10.25 6.76 -1.58
N MET A 338 11.19 7.21 -0.77
CA MET A 338 12.52 6.60 -0.64
C MET A 338 12.48 5.13 -0.20
N LEU A 339 11.43 4.64 0.44
CA LEU A 339 11.29 3.22 0.76
C LEU A 339 11.08 2.34 -0.49
N PHE A 340 10.68 2.92 -1.62
CA PHE A 340 10.43 2.23 -2.89
C PHE A 340 11.32 2.72 -4.04
N ARG A 341 11.90 3.91 -3.90
CA ARG A 341 12.74 4.55 -4.93
C ARG A 341 14.20 4.55 -4.50
N TYR A 342 14.88 3.53 -4.98
CA TYR A 342 16.28 3.28 -4.68
C TYR A 342 17.20 4.47 -5.01
N ASP A 343 17.01 5.11 -6.16
CA ASP A 343 17.78 6.27 -6.61
C ASP A 343 17.79 7.40 -5.55
N LYS A 344 16.63 7.72 -5.01
CA LYS A 344 16.46 8.76 -3.97
C LYS A 344 17.10 8.37 -2.63
N ALA A 345 16.81 7.16 -2.15
CA ALA A 345 17.36 6.68 -0.87
C ALA A 345 18.90 6.58 -0.91
N SER A 346 19.46 6.13 -2.04
CA SER A 346 20.91 6.01 -2.22
C SER A 346 21.63 7.35 -2.39
N ALA A 347 20.91 8.39 -2.82
CA ALA A 347 21.44 9.76 -2.85
C ALA A 347 21.56 10.33 -1.42
N LEU A 348 20.59 10.03 -0.55
CA LEU A 348 20.60 10.44 0.85
C LEU A 348 21.69 9.70 1.64
N ILE A 349 21.70 8.36 1.61
CA ILE A 349 22.71 7.52 2.29
C ILE A 349 23.65 6.92 1.25
N ASN A 350 24.69 7.64 0.88
CA ASN A 350 25.68 7.19 -0.10
C ASN A 350 26.63 6.13 0.47
N SER A 351 26.17 4.88 0.54
CA SER A 351 26.92 3.71 1.01
C SER A 351 26.55 2.46 0.20
N LYS A 352 27.55 1.68 -0.28
CA LYS A 352 27.29 0.41 -0.98
C LYS A 352 26.64 -0.62 -0.06
N ARG A 353 27.05 -0.66 1.21
CA ARG A 353 26.44 -1.50 2.24
C ARG A 353 24.95 -1.19 2.41
N PHE A 354 24.59 0.10 2.56
CA PHE A 354 23.20 0.53 2.60
C PHE A 354 22.45 0.13 1.32
N ARG A 355 23.02 0.44 0.17
CA ARG A 355 22.42 0.14 -1.15
C ARG A 355 22.12 -1.35 -1.31
N PHE A 356 23.01 -2.22 -0.84
CA PHE A 356 22.82 -3.67 -0.88
C PHE A 356 21.59 -4.07 -0.05
N TYR A 357 21.55 -3.74 1.23
CA TYR A 357 20.43 -4.12 2.12
C TYR A 357 19.11 -3.45 1.72
N TYR A 358 19.17 -2.26 1.19
CA TYR A 358 18.00 -1.59 0.62
C TYR A 358 17.43 -2.36 -0.59
N LYS A 359 18.27 -2.83 -1.50
CA LYS A 359 17.84 -3.67 -2.65
C LYS A 359 17.19 -4.98 -2.18
N VAL A 360 17.71 -5.58 -1.13
CA VAL A 360 17.13 -6.79 -0.52
C VAL A 360 15.76 -6.46 0.10
N PHE A 361 15.64 -5.36 0.83
CA PHE A 361 14.39 -4.88 1.39
C PHE A 361 13.37 -4.56 0.30
N ASN A 362 13.66 -3.64 -0.59
CA ASN A 362 12.84 -3.19 -1.73
C ASN A 362 11.32 -3.20 -1.45
N GLY A 363 10.89 -2.70 -0.28
CA GLY A 363 9.50 -2.63 0.12
C GLY A 363 8.79 -3.95 0.47
N ASN A 364 9.48 -5.09 0.42
CA ASN A 364 8.87 -6.41 0.65
C ASN A 364 8.39 -6.65 2.08
N TYR A 365 9.02 -6.00 3.07
CA TYR A 365 8.67 -6.18 4.47
C TYR A 365 7.85 -4.99 4.95
N ILE A 366 6.54 -5.19 5.17
CA ILE A 366 5.60 -4.12 5.52
C ILE A 366 5.87 -3.56 6.92
N HIS A 367 6.13 -4.44 7.90
CA HIS A 367 6.20 -4.04 9.32
C HIS A 367 7.41 -3.16 9.68
N PRO A 368 8.60 -3.29 9.06
CA PRO A 368 9.73 -2.40 9.28
C PRO A 368 9.60 -1.01 8.64
N LYS A 369 8.69 -0.79 7.67
CA LYS A 369 8.57 0.49 6.94
C LYS A 369 8.51 1.72 7.85
N PRO A 370 7.72 1.76 8.95
CA PRO A 370 7.68 2.91 9.85
C PRO A 370 9.05 3.20 10.48
N LEU A 371 9.77 2.16 10.93
CA LEU A 371 11.10 2.31 11.49
C LEU A 371 12.09 2.83 10.45
N PHE A 372 12.08 2.29 9.24
CA PHE A 372 12.97 2.74 8.17
C PHE A 372 12.67 4.18 7.75
N MET A 373 11.41 4.56 7.62
CA MET A 373 11.04 5.94 7.34
C MET A 373 11.54 6.88 8.45
N ARG A 374 11.36 6.51 9.71
CA ARG A 374 11.87 7.27 10.86
C ARG A 374 13.39 7.38 10.84
N THR A 375 14.10 6.29 10.50
CA THR A 375 15.56 6.27 10.40
C THR A 375 16.08 7.23 9.32
N LEU A 376 15.43 7.28 8.15
CA LEU A 376 15.81 8.22 7.08
C LEU A 376 15.62 9.67 7.50
N VAL A 377 14.50 9.98 8.16
CA VAL A 377 14.22 11.34 8.66
C VAL A 377 15.25 11.73 9.72
N GLU A 378 15.49 10.92 10.74
CA GLU A 378 16.42 11.28 11.81
C GLU A 378 17.87 11.35 11.35
N PHE A 379 18.24 10.59 10.32
CA PHE A 379 19.55 10.73 9.67
C PHE A 379 19.67 12.08 8.94
N ASP A 380 18.67 12.44 8.13
CA ASP A 380 18.68 13.71 7.39
C ASP A 380 18.65 14.93 8.31
N GLU A 381 17.95 14.84 9.44
CA GLU A 381 17.94 15.83 10.49
C GLU A 381 19.23 15.85 11.34
N GLY A 382 20.19 14.97 11.09
CA GLY A 382 21.45 14.87 11.83
C GLY A 382 21.32 14.33 13.26
N LYS A 383 20.20 13.70 13.61
CA LYS A 383 19.95 13.13 14.96
C LYS A 383 20.64 11.80 15.19
N ILE A 384 20.88 11.04 14.12
CA ILE A 384 21.65 9.80 14.16
C ILE A 384 22.78 9.83 13.15
N SER A 385 23.84 9.07 13.41
CA SER A 385 24.98 8.97 12.49
C SER A 385 24.62 8.17 11.24
N ARG A 386 25.42 8.37 10.17
CA ARG A 386 25.30 7.57 8.94
C ARG A 386 25.48 6.07 9.20
N ASP A 387 26.45 5.72 10.04
CA ASP A 387 26.73 4.32 10.36
C ASP A 387 25.60 3.71 11.17
N ASP A 388 24.97 4.46 12.08
CA ASP A 388 23.81 3.99 12.83
C ASP A 388 22.61 3.73 11.91
N ALA A 389 22.34 4.62 10.94
CA ALA A 389 21.29 4.40 9.96
C ALA A 389 21.53 3.14 9.12
N ILE A 390 22.77 2.95 8.64
CA ILE A 390 23.15 1.75 7.87
C ILE A 390 23.00 0.49 8.71
N ASP A 391 23.50 0.51 9.95
CA ASP A 391 23.44 -0.62 10.89
C ASP A 391 21.99 -1.03 11.18
N ILE A 392 21.09 -0.07 11.39
CA ILE A 392 19.66 -0.33 11.62
C ILE A 392 19.05 -1.03 10.40
N PHE A 393 19.25 -0.49 9.19
CA PHE A 393 18.75 -1.13 7.96
C PHE A 393 19.27 -2.57 7.81
N GLU A 394 20.57 -2.77 7.95
CA GLU A 394 21.20 -4.08 7.84
C GLU A 394 20.63 -5.08 8.83
N HIS A 395 20.62 -4.75 10.13
CA HIS A 395 20.21 -5.70 11.17
C HIS A 395 18.73 -6.05 11.10
N VAL A 396 17.87 -5.07 10.77
CA VAL A 396 16.45 -5.31 10.56
C VAL A 396 16.22 -6.21 9.34
N VAL A 397 16.90 -5.95 8.22
CA VAL A 397 16.78 -6.79 7.01
C VAL A 397 17.29 -8.22 7.28
N LYS A 398 18.45 -8.37 7.95
CA LYS A 398 18.96 -9.69 8.35
C LYS A 398 17.98 -10.45 9.25
N PHE A 399 17.39 -9.77 10.22
CA PHE A 399 16.37 -10.36 11.08
C PHE A 399 15.15 -10.81 10.27
N MET A 400 14.65 -9.98 9.36
CA MET A 400 13.50 -10.34 8.52
C MET A 400 13.81 -11.53 7.60
N ILE A 401 15.02 -11.62 7.05
CA ILE A 401 15.47 -12.78 6.26
C ILE A 401 15.44 -14.06 7.12
N LYS A 402 16.01 -14.02 8.33
CA LYS A 402 15.96 -15.17 9.25
C LYS A 402 14.53 -15.58 9.54
N PHE A 403 13.69 -14.60 9.86
CA PHE A 403 12.33 -14.81 10.33
C PHE A 403 11.40 -15.32 9.24
N THR A 404 11.32 -14.60 8.10
CA THR A 404 10.32 -14.89 7.08
C THR A 404 10.77 -15.84 5.98
N ASN A 405 12.06 -15.83 5.64
CA ASN A 405 12.55 -16.60 4.50
C ASN A 405 13.23 -17.92 4.92
N ILE A 406 14.03 -17.90 6.01
CA ILE A 406 14.74 -19.07 6.44
C ILE A 406 13.89 -19.92 7.41
N ALA A 407 13.27 -19.28 8.41
CA ALA A 407 12.41 -19.98 9.37
C ALA A 407 10.94 -20.10 8.91
N ASP A 408 10.58 -19.53 7.77
CA ASP A 408 9.23 -19.55 7.16
C ASP A 408 8.11 -19.13 8.13
N LEU A 409 8.39 -18.13 8.98
CA LEU A 409 7.43 -17.63 9.95
C LEU A 409 6.60 -16.50 9.33
N GLU A 410 5.31 -16.44 9.67
CA GLU A 410 4.42 -15.39 9.16
C GLU A 410 4.83 -14.00 9.63
N SER A 411 4.94 -13.05 8.71
CA SER A 411 5.37 -11.67 8.99
C SER A 411 4.49 -10.94 10.02
N LYS A 412 3.20 -11.32 10.17
CA LYS A 412 2.32 -10.76 11.22
C LYS A 412 2.86 -10.97 12.64
N ASN A 413 3.67 -12.00 12.88
CA ASN A 413 4.21 -12.35 14.19
C ASN A 413 5.28 -11.35 14.68
N VAL A 414 5.83 -10.48 13.81
CA VAL A 414 6.78 -9.42 14.21
C VAL A 414 6.11 -8.07 14.54
N ILE A 415 4.79 -7.97 14.43
CA ILE A 415 4.06 -6.72 14.72
C ILE A 415 4.36 -6.23 16.15
N THR A 416 4.42 -7.15 17.12
CA THR A 416 4.70 -6.80 18.52
C THR A 416 6.11 -6.24 18.68
N LEU A 417 7.11 -6.83 18.02
CA LEU A 417 8.49 -6.33 18.03
C LEU A 417 8.54 -4.87 17.55
N PHE A 418 8.05 -4.61 16.35
CA PHE A 418 8.07 -3.24 15.80
C PHE A 418 7.19 -2.27 16.58
N SER A 419 6.07 -2.73 17.15
CA SER A 419 5.27 -1.92 18.07
C SER A 419 6.08 -1.47 19.30
N ASN A 420 6.82 -2.38 19.92
CA ASN A 420 7.65 -2.06 21.08
C ASN A 420 8.77 -1.08 20.73
N ILE A 421 9.45 -1.31 19.61
CA ILE A 421 10.50 -0.41 19.11
C ILE A 421 9.92 0.99 18.87
N MET A 422 8.82 1.11 18.14
CA MET A 422 8.25 2.41 17.83
C MET A 422 7.69 3.12 19.05
N ASN A 423 7.05 2.43 19.99
CA ASN A 423 6.58 3.03 21.25
C ASN A 423 7.75 3.61 22.06
N TYR A 424 8.88 2.88 22.13
CA TYR A 424 10.08 3.39 22.79
C TYR A 424 10.61 4.68 22.12
N ILE A 425 10.62 4.73 20.77
CA ILE A 425 11.04 5.90 20.01
C ILE A 425 10.13 7.11 20.30
N TYR A 426 8.82 6.90 20.45
CA TYR A 426 7.90 7.99 20.82
C TYR A 426 8.17 8.52 22.22
N GLU A 427 8.33 7.62 23.19
CA GLU A 427 8.53 7.98 24.60
C GLU A 427 9.87 8.72 24.79
N ASN A 428 10.91 8.33 24.05
CA ASN A 428 12.26 8.88 24.17
C ASN A 428 12.57 9.96 23.13
N LYS A 429 11.59 10.31 22.28
CA LYS A 429 11.69 11.35 21.22
C LYS A 429 12.83 11.13 20.22
N GLY A 430 13.28 9.89 20.02
CA GLY A 430 14.35 9.59 19.06
C GLY A 430 14.75 8.13 19.01
N ILE A 431 15.53 7.81 17.98
CA ILE A 431 16.06 6.46 17.75
C ILE A 431 17.21 6.16 18.68
N ASP A 432 17.16 5.01 19.35
CA ASP A 432 18.27 4.37 20.03
C ASP A 432 18.61 3.04 19.33
N LYS A 433 19.74 3.01 18.63
CA LYS A 433 20.20 1.83 17.90
C LYS A 433 20.38 0.62 18.85
N ASN A 434 20.93 0.85 20.04
CA ASN A 434 21.19 -0.24 20.97
C ASN A 434 19.90 -0.86 21.49
N TYR A 435 18.87 -0.05 21.73
CA TYR A 435 17.55 -0.56 22.09
C TYR A 435 16.94 -1.40 20.96
N ILE A 436 17.00 -0.92 19.71
CA ILE A 436 16.51 -1.67 18.55
C ILE A 436 17.19 -3.04 18.45
N PHE A 437 18.51 -3.06 18.58
CA PHE A 437 19.30 -4.29 18.51
C PHE A 437 18.98 -5.27 19.65
N ALA A 438 18.81 -4.76 20.86
CA ALA A 438 18.38 -5.56 22.00
C ALA A 438 16.99 -6.20 21.80
N GLN A 439 16.03 -5.44 21.24
CA GLN A 439 14.70 -5.96 20.92
C GLN A 439 14.76 -7.06 19.83
N ILE A 440 15.56 -6.85 18.78
CA ILE A 440 15.78 -7.85 17.73
C ILE A 440 16.44 -9.11 18.28
N ALA A 441 17.47 -8.95 19.10
CA ALA A 441 18.17 -10.08 19.72
C ALA A 441 17.25 -10.89 20.65
N ASN A 442 16.44 -10.20 21.46
CA ASN A 442 15.44 -10.83 22.31
C ASN A 442 14.38 -11.59 21.51
N GLU A 443 13.85 -11.01 20.44
CA GLU A 443 12.88 -11.68 19.58
C GLU A 443 13.49 -12.88 18.86
N THR A 444 14.75 -12.76 18.40
CA THR A 444 15.52 -13.86 17.81
C THR A 444 15.62 -15.04 18.77
N MET A 445 15.93 -14.78 20.04
CA MET A 445 16.01 -15.80 21.10
C MET A 445 14.62 -16.40 21.40
N LEU A 446 13.59 -15.57 21.57
CA LEU A 446 12.22 -16.03 21.88
C LEU A 446 11.61 -16.90 20.78
N LYS A 447 11.99 -16.69 19.53
CA LYS A 447 11.56 -17.49 18.39
C LYS A 447 12.47 -18.67 18.07
N GLY A 448 13.51 -18.89 18.87
CA GLY A 448 14.45 -19.98 18.66
C GLY A 448 15.22 -19.87 17.34
N LEU A 449 15.51 -18.65 16.88
CA LEU A 449 16.25 -18.38 15.63
C LEU A 449 17.77 -18.34 15.88
N ASP A 450 18.28 -19.28 16.67
CA ASP A 450 19.70 -19.44 16.90
C ASP A 450 20.44 -19.94 15.64
N ASP A 451 21.76 -19.95 15.70
CA ASP A 451 22.59 -20.35 14.56
C ASP A 451 22.30 -21.78 14.09
N LYS A 452 21.90 -22.68 15.01
CA LYS A 452 21.55 -24.06 14.69
C LYS A 452 20.22 -24.11 13.91
N ALA A 453 19.19 -23.38 14.36
CA ALA A 453 17.93 -23.32 13.69
C ALA A 453 18.08 -22.69 12.30
N ILE A 454 18.89 -21.62 12.19
CA ILE A 454 19.16 -20.95 10.90
C ILE A 454 19.95 -21.86 9.96
N THR A 455 20.91 -22.65 10.49
CA THR A 455 21.63 -23.67 9.70
C THR A 455 20.66 -24.69 9.10
N ILE A 456 19.74 -25.23 9.90
CA ILE A 456 18.73 -26.19 9.47
C ILE A 456 17.79 -25.53 8.45
N GLY A 457 17.33 -24.33 8.73
CA GLY A 457 16.44 -23.58 7.83
C GLY A 457 17.07 -23.34 6.45
N LEU A 458 18.33 -22.91 6.39
CA LEU A 458 19.06 -22.71 5.13
C LEU A 458 19.24 -24.01 4.35
N SER A 459 19.49 -25.14 5.04
CA SER A 459 19.64 -26.44 4.39
C SER A 459 18.33 -26.99 3.81
N GLN A 460 17.18 -26.53 4.33
CA GLN A 460 15.85 -26.98 3.93
C GLN A 460 15.14 -25.99 3.01
N MET A 461 15.60 -24.73 2.93
CA MET A 461 14.97 -23.65 2.18
C MET A 461 14.91 -23.97 0.68
N ASP A 462 13.74 -23.78 0.06
CA ASP A 462 13.63 -23.67 -1.39
C ASP A 462 14.21 -22.33 -1.84
N ALA A 463 15.45 -22.37 -2.24
CA ALA A 463 16.25 -21.19 -2.55
C ALA A 463 16.02 -20.67 -3.98
N TYR A 464 15.45 -21.48 -4.89
CA TYR A 464 15.29 -21.11 -6.29
C TYR A 464 13.90 -20.58 -6.64
N GLU A 465 12.84 -21.29 -6.28
CA GLU A 465 11.47 -20.87 -6.63
C GLU A 465 10.87 -19.94 -5.58
N LYS A 466 10.84 -20.35 -4.31
CA LYS A 466 10.17 -19.60 -3.24
C LYS A 466 10.97 -18.39 -2.76
N ASN A 467 12.30 -18.49 -2.71
CA ASN A 467 13.18 -17.50 -2.07
C ASN A 467 14.24 -16.91 -3.01
N LYS A 468 14.02 -16.93 -4.32
CA LYS A 468 15.02 -16.55 -5.34
C LYS A 468 15.74 -15.23 -5.04
N LYS A 469 14.98 -14.18 -4.66
CA LYS A 469 15.56 -12.86 -4.38
C LYS A 469 16.49 -12.85 -3.17
N VAL A 470 16.07 -13.49 -2.07
CA VAL A 470 16.88 -13.59 -0.85
C VAL A 470 18.09 -14.48 -1.08
N SER A 471 17.92 -15.61 -1.77
CA SER A 471 19.01 -16.51 -2.12
C SER A 471 20.05 -15.84 -3.00
N THR A 472 19.62 -15.05 -4.00
CA THR A 472 20.52 -14.21 -4.80
C THR A 472 21.33 -13.26 -3.93
N ALA A 473 20.70 -12.62 -2.95
CA ALA A 473 21.40 -11.70 -2.05
C ALA A 473 22.39 -12.44 -1.14
N LEU A 474 22.01 -13.59 -0.58
CA LEU A 474 22.89 -14.40 0.25
C LEU A 474 24.11 -14.94 -0.54
N LEU A 475 23.86 -15.42 -1.76
CA LEU A 475 24.92 -15.87 -2.67
C LEU A 475 25.82 -14.72 -3.12
N ALA A 476 25.26 -13.52 -3.36
CA ALA A 476 26.06 -12.34 -3.71
C ALA A 476 27.01 -11.94 -2.56
N LEU A 477 26.55 -12.03 -1.30
CA LEU A 477 27.41 -11.82 -0.14
C LEU A 477 28.46 -12.91 -0.01
N TYR A 478 28.10 -14.18 -0.25
CA TYR A 478 29.05 -15.30 -0.25
C TYR A 478 30.12 -15.13 -1.34
N GLU A 479 29.74 -14.76 -2.57
CA GLU A 479 30.65 -14.45 -3.67
C GLU A 479 31.60 -13.28 -3.35
N ALA A 480 31.14 -12.35 -2.52
CA ALA A 480 31.88 -11.15 -2.12
C ALA A 480 32.71 -11.32 -0.86
N MET A 481 32.75 -12.54 -0.28
CA MET A 481 33.62 -12.87 0.88
C MET A 481 35.03 -13.16 0.41
N ASP A 482 35.97 -12.50 1.07
CA ASP A 482 37.41 -12.79 0.99
C ASP A 482 37.91 -13.10 2.36
N THR A 483 38.82 -14.11 2.47
CA THR A 483 39.46 -14.51 3.72
C THR A 483 40.96 -14.19 3.61
N ASP A 484 41.48 -13.39 4.53
CA ASP A 484 42.89 -13.04 4.58
C ASP A 484 43.76 -14.20 5.16
N GLU A 485 45.07 -14.03 5.14
CA GLU A 485 46.03 -14.99 5.63
C GLU A 485 45.86 -15.31 7.13
N THR A 486 45.16 -14.45 7.87
CA THR A 486 44.89 -14.66 9.32
C THR A 486 43.56 -15.39 9.56
N GLY A 487 42.82 -15.75 8.52
CA GLY A 487 41.50 -16.36 8.60
C GLY A 487 40.37 -15.37 8.85
N LYS A 488 40.62 -14.05 8.79
CA LYS A 488 39.61 -13.03 8.96
C LYS A 488 38.80 -12.86 7.66
N VAL A 489 37.49 -13.01 7.77
CA VAL A 489 36.58 -12.84 6.65
C VAL A 489 36.19 -11.36 6.51
N THR A 490 36.27 -10.85 5.28
CA THR A 490 35.80 -9.52 4.89
C THR A 490 34.79 -9.65 3.77
N ILE A 491 33.81 -8.72 3.67
CA ILE A 491 32.78 -8.71 2.62
C ILE A 491 32.93 -7.44 1.79
N SER A 492 33.17 -7.61 0.50
CA SER A 492 33.16 -6.51 -0.47
C SER A 492 31.71 -6.15 -0.84
N TYR A 493 31.15 -5.14 -0.18
CA TYR A 493 29.80 -4.66 -0.48
C TYR A 493 29.69 -4.02 -1.87
N ASP A 494 30.81 -3.57 -2.48
CA ASP A 494 30.84 -3.14 -3.87
C ASP A 494 30.54 -4.30 -4.82
N LYS A 495 31.22 -5.45 -4.62
CA LYS A 495 31.00 -6.67 -5.40
C LYS A 495 29.57 -7.20 -5.17
N ALA A 496 29.16 -7.37 -3.92
CA ALA A 496 27.82 -7.87 -3.57
C ALA A 496 26.70 -7.01 -4.17
N TYR A 497 26.83 -5.68 -4.09
CA TYR A 497 25.86 -4.74 -4.64
C TYR A 497 25.72 -4.88 -6.16
N ILE A 498 26.83 -4.94 -6.92
CA ILE A 498 26.79 -5.05 -8.37
C ILE A 498 26.12 -6.37 -8.79
N LEU A 499 26.39 -7.47 -8.08
CA LEU A 499 25.79 -8.78 -8.35
C LEU A 499 24.26 -8.75 -8.21
N VAL A 500 23.74 -8.02 -7.23
CA VAL A 500 22.29 -7.87 -7.02
C VAL A 500 21.69 -6.82 -7.94
N GLU A 501 22.39 -5.70 -8.20
CA GLU A 501 21.89 -4.62 -9.07
C GLU A 501 21.73 -5.07 -10.51
N LYS A 502 22.74 -5.77 -11.06
CA LYS A 502 22.74 -6.25 -12.43
C LYS A 502 22.16 -7.67 -12.58
N PHE A 503 21.48 -8.15 -11.53
CA PHE A 503 20.81 -9.44 -11.62
C PHE A 503 19.67 -9.39 -12.64
N SER A 504 19.49 -10.42 -13.43
CA SER A 504 18.60 -10.54 -14.59
C SER A 504 19.02 -9.77 -15.85
N GLU A 505 19.98 -8.85 -15.76
CA GLU A 505 20.56 -8.19 -16.95
C GLU A 505 21.88 -8.84 -17.37
N VAL A 506 22.79 -9.02 -16.40
CA VAL A 506 24.14 -9.55 -16.61
C VAL A 506 24.34 -10.88 -15.89
N PHE A 507 23.73 -11.02 -14.72
CA PHE A 507 23.84 -12.19 -13.86
C PHE A 507 22.53 -12.92 -13.70
N SER A 508 22.58 -14.23 -13.48
CA SER A 508 21.42 -15.03 -13.06
C SER A 508 21.84 -16.15 -12.11
N LEU A 509 20.85 -16.88 -11.55
CA LEU A 509 21.09 -18.10 -10.79
C LEU A 509 21.09 -19.32 -11.71
N ASP A 510 22.03 -20.19 -11.49
CA ASP A 510 22.14 -21.48 -12.14
C ASP A 510 22.32 -22.61 -11.11
N HIS A 511 21.91 -23.81 -11.48
CA HIS A 511 22.09 -25.01 -10.70
C HIS A 511 23.43 -25.66 -11.02
N LEU A 512 24.20 -25.99 -10.02
CA LEU A 512 25.47 -26.69 -10.17
C LEU A 512 25.24 -28.16 -10.56
N LEU A 513 24.30 -28.82 -9.88
CA LEU A 513 23.78 -30.12 -10.31
C LEU A 513 22.64 -29.90 -11.30
N VAL A 514 22.79 -30.38 -12.52
CA VAL A 514 21.89 -30.07 -13.65
C VAL A 514 20.45 -30.47 -13.36
N GLN A 515 19.51 -29.58 -13.67
CA GLN A 515 18.07 -29.81 -13.38
C GLN A 515 17.46 -30.98 -14.15
N THR A 516 17.81 -31.15 -15.43
CA THR A 516 17.23 -32.17 -16.30
C THR A 516 18.32 -32.87 -17.12
N PRO A 517 19.14 -33.74 -16.49
CA PRO A 517 20.16 -34.47 -17.24
C PRO A 517 19.52 -35.45 -18.22
N ASN A 518 20.20 -35.67 -19.34
CA ASN A 518 19.77 -36.67 -20.32
C ASN A 518 19.83 -38.09 -19.70
N ALA A 519 18.83 -38.93 -19.99
CA ALA A 519 18.76 -40.29 -19.47
C ALA A 519 20.03 -41.13 -19.81
N ASN A 520 20.68 -40.86 -20.94
CA ASN A 520 21.90 -41.55 -21.39
C ASN A 520 23.21 -40.95 -20.85
N ASP A 521 23.14 -39.78 -20.16
CA ASP A 521 24.32 -39.18 -19.56
C ASP A 521 24.87 -40.01 -18.40
N ILE A 522 26.06 -40.53 -18.53
CA ILE A 522 26.68 -41.42 -17.53
C ILE A 522 27.14 -40.66 -16.27
N ASN A 523 27.33 -39.34 -16.37
CA ASN A 523 27.83 -38.50 -15.29
C ASN A 523 26.77 -38.29 -14.21
N TYR A 524 25.48 -38.30 -14.59
CA TYR A 524 24.40 -38.12 -13.62
C TYR A 524 23.68 -39.42 -13.28
N LYS A 525 23.40 -39.61 -12.01
CA LYS A 525 22.71 -40.81 -11.46
C LYS A 525 21.21 -40.68 -11.37
N TYR A 526 20.62 -39.67 -12.02
CA TYR A 526 19.19 -39.40 -12.09
C TYR A 526 18.80 -38.75 -13.40
N TYR A 527 17.52 -38.79 -13.74
CA TYR A 527 16.94 -38.06 -14.87
C TYR A 527 15.42 -37.88 -14.68
N CYS A 528 14.83 -36.93 -15.41
CA CYS A 528 13.39 -36.74 -15.50
C CYS A 528 12.82 -37.68 -16.57
N ALA A 529 11.84 -38.50 -16.21
CA ALA A 529 11.08 -39.32 -17.16
C ALA A 529 9.63 -38.86 -17.20
N LYS A 530 8.98 -39.04 -18.37
CA LYS A 530 7.54 -38.80 -18.51
C LYS A 530 6.78 -40.10 -18.30
N ASN A 531 5.77 -40.06 -17.43
CA ASN A 531 4.82 -41.15 -17.21
C ASN A 531 3.41 -40.59 -17.43
N ASN A 532 2.81 -40.90 -18.57
CA ASN A 532 1.62 -40.22 -19.09
C ASN A 532 1.89 -38.69 -19.15
N ASP A 533 1.05 -37.86 -18.53
CA ASP A 533 1.20 -36.40 -18.48
C ASP A 533 2.04 -35.88 -17.31
N SER A 534 2.65 -36.78 -16.51
CA SER A 534 3.38 -36.41 -15.28
C SER A 534 4.89 -36.61 -15.45
N GLU A 535 5.67 -35.68 -14.94
CA GLU A 535 7.13 -35.80 -14.82
C GLU A 535 7.51 -36.49 -13.52
N ILE A 536 8.32 -37.53 -13.61
CA ILE A 536 8.76 -38.33 -12.49
C ILE A 536 10.28 -38.47 -12.44
N LEU A 537 10.83 -38.59 -11.23
CA LEU A 537 12.25 -38.91 -11.00
C LEU A 537 12.55 -40.36 -11.35
N GLN A 538 13.64 -40.60 -12.08
CA GLN A 538 14.27 -41.91 -12.22
C GLN A 538 15.68 -41.87 -11.67
N LEU A 539 16.01 -42.81 -10.76
CA LEU A 539 17.33 -42.99 -10.19
C LEU A 539 18.06 -44.13 -10.88
N LYS A 540 19.33 -43.94 -11.18
CA LYS A 540 20.21 -44.98 -11.74
C LYS A 540 20.93 -45.76 -10.62
N VAL A 541 21.43 -46.92 -10.97
CA VAL A 541 22.24 -47.75 -10.03
C VAL A 541 23.47 -46.97 -9.57
N GLY A 542 23.75 -47.03 -8.27
CA GLY A 542 24.89 -46.33 -7.67
C GLY A 542 24.65 -44.86 -7.40
N HIS A 543 23.38 -44.42 -7.32
CA HIS A 543 23.05 -43.06 -6.84
C HIS A 543 23.41 -42.93 -5.34
N ASP A 544 23.62 -41.67 -4.91
CA ASP A 544 24.00 -41.31 -3.55
C ASP A 544 22.93 -40.47 -2.84
N PHE A 545 21.71 -40.40 -3.43
CA PHE A 545 20.56 -39.69 -2.80
C PHE A 545 20.09 -40.43 -1.55
N PRO A 546 19.60 -39.70 -0.52
CA PRO A 546 19.07 -40.27 0.71
C PRO A 546 17.79 -41.09 0.45
N ASP A 547 17.46 -42.00 1.39
CA ASP A 547 16.38 -43.01 1.28
C ASP A 547 14.98 -42.43 1.04
N ASN A 548 14.74 -41.18 1.40
CA ASN A 548 13.48 -40.49 1.13
C ASN A 548 13.35 -40.01 -0.32
N ILE A 549 14.40 -40.03 -1.13
CA ILE A 549 14.41 -39.72 -2.54
C ILE A 549 14.33 -41.04 -3.33
N LYS A 550 13.22 -41.29 -4.03
CA LYS A 550 12.93 -42.55 -4.70
C LYS A 550 12.53 -42.37 -6.14
N SER A 551 12.88 -43.33 -6.98
CA SER A 551 12.35 -43.44 -8.34
C SER A 551 10.83 -43.47 -8.33
N GLY A 552 10.21 -42.78 -9.27
CA GLY A 552 8.76 -42.66 -9.40
C GLY A 552 8.14 -41.52 -8.61
N MET A 553 8.89 -40.80 -7.75
CA MET A 553 8.38 -39.61 -7.09
C MET A 553 8.15 -38.48 -8.11
N PRO A 554 7.20 -37.53 -7.85
CA PRO A 554 7.03 -36.36 -8.69
C PRO A 554 8.33 -35.58 -8.85
N TYR A 555 8.67 -35.18 -10.07
CA TYR A 555 9.94 -34.51 -10.34
C TYR A 555 10.03 -33.13 -9.68
N ASP A 556 8.91 -32.41 -9.57
CA ASP A 556 8.84 -31.15 -8.83
C ASP A 556 9.17 -31.32 -7.35
N THR A 557 8.69 -32.39 -6.72
CA THR A 557 9.05 -32.70 -5.34
C THR A 557 10.55 -32.92 -5.18
N PHE A 558 11.18 -33.63 -6.13
CA PHE A 558 12.64 -33.82 -6.13
C PHE A 558 13.38 -32.49 -6.33
N LYS A 559 12.92 -31.62 -7.23
CA LYS A 559 13.50 -30.27 -7.41
C LYS A 559 13.50 -29.49 -6.09
N HIS A 560 12.36 -29.42 -5.40
CA HIS A 560 12.25 -28.71 -4.13
C HIS A 560 13.14 -29.32 -3.03
N LEU A 561 13.22 -30.63 -2.92
CA LEU A 561 13.97 -31.30 -1.87
C LEU A 561 15.50 -31.31 -2.09
N VAL A 562 15.95 -31.25 -3.34
CA VAL A 562 17.36 -31.45 -3.69
C VAL A 562 17.92 -30.32 -4.56
N LEU A 563 17.30 -30.04 -5.70
CA LEU A 563 17.92 -29.17 -6.71
C LEU A 563 17.81 -27.68 -6.32
N ASN A 564 16.73 -27.27 -5.67
CA ASN A 564 16.50 -25.87 -5.31
C ASN A 564 17.19 -25.43 -4.02
N LYS A 565 18.09 -26.25 -3.44
CA LYS A 565 18.87 -25.88 -2.26
C LYS A 565 19.90 -24.80 -2.57
N ILE A 566 20.15 -23.92 -1.61
CA ILE A 566 21.13 -22.83 -1.75
C ILE A 566 22.54 -23.35 -2.10
N ALA A 567 22.92 -24.51 -1.55
CA ALA A 567 24.19 -25.15 -1.84
C ALA A 567 24.31 -25.68 -3.25
N ASN A 568 23.22 -25.83 -3.98
CA ASN A 568 23.21 -26.21 -5.40
C ASN A 568 23.15 -25.02 -6.36
N LEU A 569 23.10 -23.79 -5.87
CA LEU A 569 22.94 -22.58 -6.69
C LEU A 569 24.24 -21.78 -6.75
N ARG A 570 24.47 -21.16 -7.91
CA ARG A 570 25.54 -20.19 -8.13
C ARG A 570 25.03 -18.97 -8.88
N ILE A 571 25.71 -17.84 -8.71
CA ILE A 571 25.57 -16.68 -9.59
C ILE A 571 26.51 -16.91 -10.79
N TYR A 572 26.00 -16.69 -12.00
CA TYR A 572 26.79 -16.84 -13.22
C TYR A 572 26.44 -15.72 -14.23
N TYR A 573 27.31 -15.54 -15.24
CA TYR A 573 27.04 -14.62 -16.36
C TYR A 573 26.03 -15.23 -17.33
N GLN A 574 25.00 -14.51 -17.69
CA GLN A 574 23.97 -14.96 -18.65
C GLN A 574 24.53 -15.15 -20.07
N ASP A 575 25.45 -14.28 -20.47
CA ASP A 575 26.13 -14.38 -21.79
C ASP A 575 27.64 -14.39 -21.60
N LYS A 576 28.29 -15.46 -22.09
CA LYS A 576 29.74 -15.62 -21.96
C LYS A 576 30.53 -14.51 -22.70
N ASN A 577 29.92 -13.80 -23.65
CA ASN A 577 30.56 -12.75 -24.44
C ASN A 577 30.32 -11.35 -23.91
N SER A 578 29.17 -11.06 -23.26
CA SER A 578 28.84 -9.73 -22.77
C SER A 578 29.44 -9.40 -21.39
N GLY A 579 29.70 -10.42 -20.56
CA GLY A 579 30.16 -10.24 -19.18
C GLY A 579 31.65 -9.92 -19.06
N ARG A 580 32.50 -10.45 -19.93
CA ARG A 580 33.97 -10.28 -19.84
C ARG A 580 34.48 -8.90 -20.31
N GLN A 581 33.71 -8.15 -21.05
CA GLN A 581 34.14 -6.83 -21.58
C GLN A 581 33.75 -5.66 -20.72
N ASN A 582 32.73 -5.79 -19.86
CA ASN A 582 32.13 -4.64 -19.12
C ASN A 582 32.06 -4.73 -17.60
N SER A 583 32.44 -5.84 -16.97
CA SER A 583 32.49 -5.93 -15.51
C SER A 583 33.76 -6.66 -15.06
N ALA A 584 34.60 -5.94 -14.32
CA ALA A 584 35.79 -6.49 -13.67
C ALA A 584 35.44 -7.35 -12.42
N ILE A 585 34.29 -8.02 -12.41
CA ILE A 585 33.86 -8.85 -11.28
C ILE A 585 34.25 -10.28 -11.52
N GLU A 586 35.20 -10.75 -10.75
CA GLU A 586 35.58 -12.14 -10.69
C GLU A 586 34.61 -12.92 -9.82
N LEU A 587 33.96 -13.96 -10.37
CA LEU A 587 33.13 -14.90 -9.61
C LEU A 587 33.98 -16.06 -9.12
N LYS A 588 33.58 -16.66 -7.98
CA LYS A 588 34.19 -17.87 -7.48
C LYS A 588 34.03 -19.01 -8.48
N GLU A 589 35.11 -19.77 -8.69
CA GLU A 589 35.06 -20.97 -9.51
C GLU A 589 34.50 -22.14 -8.70
N TYR A 590 33.61 -22.89 -9.32
CA TYR A 590 33.03 -24.12 -8.78
C TYR A 590 33.33 -25.27 -9.73
N GLY A 591 33.71 -26.41 -9.16
CA GLY A 591 33.82 -27.65 -9.94
C GLY A 591 32.48 -28.16 -10.45
N ASP A 592 32.52 -29.11 -11.37
CA ASP A 592 31.29 -29.74 -11.88
C ASP A 592 30.65 -30.64 -10.81
N PHE A 593 29.34 -30.47 -10.59
CA PHE A 593 28.56 -31.30 -9.70
C PHE A 593 27.91 -32.44 -10.46
N HIS A 594 28.14 -33.66 -10.01
CA HIS A 594 27.61 -34.88 -10.63
C HIS A 594 26.77 -35.73 -9.66
N SER A 595 26.85 -35.46 -8.35
CA SER A 595 26.27 -36.28 -7.31
C SER A 595 25.62 -35.44 -6.21
N TYR A 596 24.77 -36.07 -5.39
CA TYR A 596 24.19 -35.45 -4.21
C TYR A 596 25.27 -35.08 -3.16
N ASN A 597 26.33 -35.90 -3.06
CA ASN A 597 27.45 -35.63 -2.16
C ASN A 597 28.16 -34.30 -2.48
N ASP A 598 28.20 -33.86 -3.74
CA ASP A 598 28.80 -32.57 -4.09
C ASP A 598 27.97 -31.39 -3.50
N ILE A 599 26.64 -31.51 -3.49
CA ILE A 599 25.78 -30.56 -2.79
C ILE A 599 26.05 -30.58 -1.29
N VAL A 600 26.10 -31.76 -0.67
CA VAL A 600 26.33 -31.91 0.77
C VAL A 600 27.70 -31.35 1.19
N ASN A 601 28.72 -31.54 0.38
CA ASN A 601 30.05 -31.00 0.69
C ASN A 601 30.08 -29.48 0.62
N ARG A 602 29.45 -28.89 -0.40
CA ARG A 602 29.31 -27.42 -0.49
C ARG A 602 28.41 -26.86 0.60
N GLU A 603 27.40 -27.61 1.04
CA GLU A 603 26.53 -27.20 2.16
C GLU A 603 27.32 -27.02 3.46
N LYS A 604 28.30 -27.88 3.72
CA LYS A 604 29.22 -27.77 4.87
C LYS A 604 30.13 -26.54 4.82
N GLU A 605 30.32 -25.96 3.64
CA GLU A 605 31.13 -24.76 3.43
C GLU A 605 30.26 -23.48 3.44
N ILE A 606 29.24 -23.44 2.58
CA ILE A 606 28.46 -22.23 2.34
C ILE A 606 27.55 -21.83 3.52
N ILE A 607 26.89 -22.80 4.17
CA ILE A 607 25.96 -22.50 5.25
C ILE A 607 26.69 -21.93 6.48
N PRO A 608 27.78 -22.51 6.99
CA PRO A 608 28.55 -21.89 8.07
C PRO A 608 29.08 -20.49 7.69
N ALA A 609 29.53 -20.30 6.46
CA ALA A 609 29.98 -19.00 5.99
C ALA A 609 28.86 -17.94 6.04
N LEU A 610 27.65 -18.29 5.58
CA LEU A 610 26.49 -17.41 5.65
C LEU A 610 26.03 -17.14 7.09
N VAL A 611 25.97 -18.18 7.95
CA VAL A 611 25.52 -18.03 9.34
C VAL A 611 26.48 -17.15 10.12
N ASN A 612 27.78 -17.44 10.05
CA ASN A 612 28.80 -16.81 10.89
C ASN A 612 29.15 -15.37 10.42
N ASN A 613 29.12 -15.09 9.12
CA ASN A 613 29.63 -13.83 8.59
C ASN A 613 28.52 -12.92 8.04
N VAL A 614 27.41 -13.48 7.53
CA VAL A 614 26.31 -12.71 6.91
C VAL A 614 25.15 -12.50 7.88
N LEU A 615 24.64 -13.58 8.44
CA LEU A 615 23.40 -13.58 9.23
C LEU A 615 23.64 -13.38 10.73
N LYS A 616 24.89 -13.22 11.15
CA LYS A 616 25.22 -12.97 12.56
C LYS A 616 24.54 -11.68 13.03
N THR A 617 23.84 -11.77 14.15
CA THR A 617 23.27 -10.62 14.87
C THR A 617 24.19 -10.23 16.02
N PRO A 618 24.15 -8.98 16.52
CA PRO A 618 24.90 -8.55 17.69
C PRO A 618 24.61 -9.46 18.90
N ASP A 619 25.61 -9.71 19.71
CA ASP A 619 25.50 -10.58 20.87
C ASP A 619 24.53 -9.98 21.91
N ALA A 620 23.43 -10.69 22.19
CA ALA A 620 22.39 -10.24 23.12
C ALA A 620 22.96 -10.02 24.56
N ASN A 621 24.01 -10.70 24.93
CA ASN A 621 24.60 -10.58 26.27
C ASN A 621 25.28 -9.23 26.52
N LEU A 622 25.87 -8.61 25.49
CA LEU A 622 26.46 -7.27 25.59
C LEU A 622 25.40 -6.16 25.72
N LEU A 623 24.20 -6.38 25.18
CA LEU A 623 23.10 -5.41 25.14
C LEU A 623 22.18 -5.50 26.36
N LEU A 624 22.02 -6.69 26.96
CA LEU A 624 21.22 -6.91 28.19
C LEU A 624 21.87 -6.31 29.43
N ILE A 625 23.20 -6.17 29.46
CA ILE A 625 23.94 -5.57 30.58
C ILE A 625 23.73 -4.06 30.66
N GLN A 626 23.47 -3.38 29.51
CA GLN A 626 23.19 -1.95 29.50
C GLN A 626 21.70 -1.62 29.76
N ASN A 627 20.78 -2.54 29.49
CA ASN A 627 19.33 -2.37 29.65
C ASN A 627 18.77 -2.86 31.00
N LYS A 628 19.60 -3.15 32.01
CA LYS A 628 19.16 -3.25 33.40
C LYS A 628 18.80 -1.88 34.04
N LYS A 629 18.45 -0.87 33.26
CA LYS A 629 17.46 0.11 33.72
C LYS A 629 16.12 -0.60 33.65
N THR A 630 15.77 -1.21 34.78
CA THR A 630 14.47 -1.71 35.18
C THR A 630 13.36 -1.18 34.26
N GLN A 631 12.64 -2.06 33.55
CA GLN A 631 11.24 -1.81 33.28
C GLN A 631 10.63 -1.59 34.67
N VAL A 632 10.47 -0.35 35.06
CA VAL A 632 9.72 -0.02 36.27
C VAL A 632 8.31 -0.49 35.94
N GLN A 633 7.94 -1.61 36.51
CA GLN A 633 6.60 -2.16 36.36
C GLN A 633 5.66 -1.12 36.95
N LEU A 634 4.88 -0.41 36.10
CA LEU A 634 3.97 0.59 36.57
C LEU A 634 3.05 -0.01 37.62
N PRO A 635 2.83 0.66 38.77
CA PRO A 635 1.98 0.16 39.83
C PRO A 635 0.61 -0.28 39.29
N ASN A 636 0.05 -1.37 39.81
CA ASN A 636 -1.28 -1.83 39.49
C ASN A 636 -2.35 -1.05 40.35
N MET A 637 -3.61 -1.40 40.21
CA MET A 637 -4.71 -0.72 40.90
C MET A 637 -4.57 -0.84 42.42
N ASP A 638 -4.08 -1.96 42.95
CA ASP A 638 -3.87 -2.16 44.38
C ASP A 638 -3.07 -1.00 44.96
N ARG A 639 -1.95 -0.67 44.35
CA ARG A 639 -1.07 0.40 44.81
C ARG A 639 -1.67 1.80 44.65
N LEU A 640 -2.51 2.02 43.63
CA LEU A 640 -3.27 3.29 43.51
C LEU A 640 -4.28 3.44 44.63
N ILE A 641 -4.85 2.33 45.11
CA ILE A 641 -5.78 2.28 46.25
C ILE A 641 -5.01 2.48 47.56
N ASP A 642 -3.89 1.76 47.76
CA ASP A 642 -3.07 1.86 48.97
C ASP A 642 -2.53 3.29 49.17
N GLU A 643 -2.21 4.00 48.11
CA GLU A 643 -1.73 5.40 48.16
C GLU A 643 -2.89 6.43 48.14
N GLY A 644 -4.13 5.97 48.21
CA GLY A 644 -5.33 6.83 48.33
C GLY A 644 -5.62 7.65 47.04
N LEU A 645 -5.03 7.33 45.92
CA LEU A 645 -5.24 8.04 44.65
C LEU A 645 -6.55 7.63 43.98
N VAL A 646 -7.05 6.44 44.30
CA VAL A 646 -8.35 5.88 43.91
C VAL A 646 -8.85 5.03 45.08
N ASN A 647 -10.14 5.01 45.35
CA ASN A 647 -10.73 4.18 46.39
C ASN A 647 -11.77 3.21 45.83
N ILE A 648 -11.95 2.07 46.48
CA ILE A 648 -13.09 1.20 46.20
C ILE A 648 -14.37 2.01 46.47
N GLY A 649 -15.30 1.99 45.50
CA GLY A 649 -16.48 2.81 45.50
C GLY A 649 -16.39 4.11 44.73
N ASP A 650 -15.19 4.53 44.30
CA ASP A 650 -15.04 5.68 43.40
C ASP A 650 -15.68 5.41 42.03
N GLU A 651 -16.24 6.46 41.45
CA GLU A 651 -16.74 6.43 40.07
C GLU A 651 -15.62 6.77 39.11
N LEU A 652 -15.45 5.90 38.12
CA LEU A 652 -14.50 6.05 37.04
C LEU A 652 -15.24 6.30 35.74
N TYR A 653 -14.62 7.01 34.82
CA TYR A 653 -15.15 7.22 33.46
C TYR A 653 -14.07 6.96 32.39
N ILE A 654 -14.50 6.68 31.18
CA ILE A 654 -13.63 6.53 30.03
C ILE A 654 -13.51 7.90 29.32
N THR A 655 -12.32 8.40 29.16
CA THR A 655 -12.04 9.75 28.64
C THR A 655 -12.54 9.99 27.21
N THR A 656 -12.79 8.93 26.44
CA THR A 656 -13.38 9.01 25.11
C THR A 656 -14.90 9.12 25.09
N ASP A 657 -15.58 8.78 26.22
CA ASP A 657 -17.03 8.95 26.39
C ASP A 657 -17.37 9.27 27.87
N PRO A 658 -17.06 10.49 28.32
CA PRO A 658 -17.16 10.84 29.74
C PRO A 658 -18.57 10.75 30.32
N ASN A 659 -19.60 10.97 29.50
CA ASN A 659 -20.98 11.09 29.98
C ASN A 659 -21.72 9.73 30.08
N ASN A 660 -21.35 8.76 29.25
CA ASN A 660 -22.06 7.48 29.15
C ASN A 660 -21.23 6.29 29.67
N SER A 661 -20.03 6.53 30.21
CA SER A 661 -19.11 5.48 30.62
C SER A 661 -18.93 5.32 32.14
N ILE A 662 -19.64 6.08 32.93
CA ILE A 662 -19.43 6.09 34.39
C ILE A 662 -19.69 4.70 34.97
N ALA A 663 -18.68 4.17 35.67
CA ALA A 663 -18.73 2.88 36.36
C ALA A 663 -18.12 2.98 37.75
N LYS A 664 -18.71 2.28 38.73
CA LYS A 664 -18.24 2.26 40.10
C LYS A 664 -17.18 1.19 40.31
N LEU A 665 -16.04 1.55 40.87
CA LEU A 665 -14.97 0.61 41.21
C LEU A 665 -15.38 -0.31 42.35
N ILE A 666 -15.40 -1.64 42.11
CA ILE A 666 -15.83 -2.64 43.12
C ILE A 666 -14.63 -3.29 43.80
N ASP A 667 -13.60 -3.59 43.03
CA ASP A 667 -12.33 -4.14 43.50
C ASP A 667 -11.17 -3.67 42.63
N THR A 668 -9.98 -4.21 42.82
CA THR A 668 -8.76 -3.82 42.09
C THR A 668 -8.81 -4.12 40.60
N ASN A 669 -9.79 -4.89 40.13
CA ASN A 669 -9.90 -5.26 38.69
C ASN A 669 -11.33 -5.20 38.16
N LYS A 670 -12.34 -4.88 39.00
CA LYS A 670 -13.74 -4.93 38.59
C LYS A 670 -14.46 -3.60 38.85
N VAL A 671 -15.40 -3.30 37.98
CA VAL A 671 -16.32 -2.19 38.06
C VAL A 671 -17.77 -2.67 37.91
N GLU A 672 -18.70 -1.94 38.48
CA GLU A 672 -20.13 -2.05 38.22
C GLU A 672 -20.53 -0.97 37.21
N TYR A 673 -21.00 -1.42 36.06
CA TYR A 673 -21.46 -0.56 34.96
C TYR A 673 -22.83 -1.02 34.49
N ASN A 674 -23.83 -0.13 34.48
CA ASN A 674 -25.22 -0.44 34.14
C ASN A 674 -25.79 -1.66 34.92
N SER A 675 -25.52 -1.74 36.22
CA SER A 675 -25.90 -2.84 37.10
C SER A 675 -25.28 -4.22 36.77
N GLU A 676 -24.24 -4.25 35.94
CA GLU A 676 -23.47 -5.44 35.68
C GLU A 676 -22.03 -5.30 36.22
N VAL A 677 -21.55 -6.33 36.91
CA VAL A 677 -20.16 -6.38 37.39
C VAL A 677 -19.26 -7.03 36.33
N MET A 678 -18.23 -6.32 35.87
CA MET A 678 -17.29 -6.79 34.88
C MET A 678 -15.86 -6.32 35.17
N THR A 679 -14.87 -6.86 34.47
CA THR A 679 -13.49 -6.39 34.64
C THR A 679 -13.31 -4.98 34.05
N LEU A 680 -12.31 -4.26 34.54
CA LEU A 680 -11.93 -2.94 34.00
C LEU A 680 -11.74 -2.95 32.49
N ASN A 681 -11.10 -4.01 31.95
CA ASN A 681 -10.88 -4.12 30.50
C ASN A 681 -12.18 -4.43 29.74
N GLU A 682 -13.04 -5.29 30.26
CA GLU A 682 -14.35 -5.58 29.66
C GLU A 682 -15.22 -4.34 29.63
N TRP A 683 -15.25 -3.58 30.72
CA TRP A 683 -15.95 -2.28 30.78
C TRP A 683 -15.42 -1.31 29.72
N GLY A 684 -14.09 -1.15 29.64
CA GLY A 684 -13.48 -0.29 28.64
C GLY A 684 -13.77 -0.73 27.22
N CYS A 685 -13.72 -2.04 26.94
CA CYS A 685 -14.10 -2.59 25.62
C CYS A 685 -15.59 -2.40 25.32
N LYS A 686 -16.47 -2.59 26.30
CA LYS A 686 -17.93 -2.43 26.15
C LYS A 686 -18.30 -0.98 25.82
N VAL A 687 -17.67 -0.02 26.48
CA VAL A 687 -17.89 1.42 26.25
C VAL A 687 -17.34 1.86 24.90
N THR A 688 -16.12 1.45 24.57
CA THR A 688 -15.42 1.92 23.36
C THR A 688 -15.74 1.13 22.09
N GLY A 689 -16.32 -0.08 22.24
CA GLY A 689 -16.50 -1.02 21.13
C GLY A 689 -15.18 -1.64 20.63
N TRP A 690 -14.08 -1.51 21.37
CA TRP A 690 -12.77 -2.04 21.00
C TRP A 690 -12.63 -3.51 21.43
N SER A 691 -11.86 -4.28 20.67
CA SER A 691 -11.56 -5.68 20.99
C SER A 691 -10.56 -5.84 22.15
N ALA A 692 -9.79 -4.80 22.47
CA ALA A 692 -8.87 -4.72 23.60
C ALA A 692 -8.59 -3.25 23.96
N ILE A 693 -8.37 -2.96 25.24
CA ILE A 693 -8.08 -1.61 25.73
C ILE A 693 -6.97 -1.61 26.78
N ARG A 694 -6.12 -0.58 26.77
CA ARG A 694 -5.21 -0.26 27.90
C ARG A 694 -5.96 0.61 28.89
N ILE A 695 -6.78 0.01 29.73
CA ILE A 695 -7.77 0.70 30.56
C ILE A 695 -7.19 1.86 31.37
N TYR A 696 -6.01 1.73 31.96
CA TYR A 696 -5.38 2.79 32.74
C TYR A 696 -5.09 4.07 31.95
N VAL A 697 -4.89 3.96 30.64
CA VAL A 697 -4.63 5.11 29.75
C VAL A 697 -5.89 5.90 29.49
N TYR A 698 -7.03 5.23 29.50
CA TYR A 698 -8.31 5.81 29.09
C TYR A 698 -9.28 6.03 30.25
N ALA A 699 -9.04 5.44 31.43
CA ALA A 699 -9.89 5.62 32.59
C ALA A 699 -9.36 6.74 33.48
N ALA A 700 -10.29 7.57 34.00
CA ALA A 700 -10.04 8.60 35.00
C ALA A 700 -11.14 8.58 36.09
N LYS A 701 -10.84 9.16 37.24
CA LYS A 701 -11.83 9.32 38.31
C LYS A 701 -12.79 10.48 38.00
N VAL A 702 -14.06 10.30 38.21
CA VAL A 702 -15.07 11.36 38.01
C VAL A 702 -14.69 12.61 38.82
N GLY A 703 -14.73 13.75 38.15
CA GLY A 703 -14.30 15.03 38.73
C GLY A 703 -12.81 15.34 38.52
N GLU A 704 -12.03 14.43 37.92
CA GLU A 704 -10.61 14.63 37.59
C GLU A 704 -10.36 14.43 36.10
N THR A 705 -9.41 15.18 35.57
CA THR A 705 -8.98 15.03 34.15
C THR A 705 -7.76 14.12 34.02
N GLU A 706 -7.14 13.76 35.14
CA GLU A 706 -5.93 12.93 35.16
C GLU A 706 -6.28 11.45 35.06
N THR A 707 -5.71 10.75 34.04
CA THR A 707 -5.94 9.32 33.86
C THR A 707 -5.25 8.48 34.96
N LEU A 708 -5.74 7.26 35.15
CA LEU A 708 -5.10 6.28 36.03
C LEU A 708 -3.64 6.00 35.66
N HIS A 709 -3.30 6.06 34.36
CA HIS A 709 -1.94 5.89 33.89
C HIS A 709 -1.01 7.01 34.41
N ARG A 710 -1.42 8.26 34.33
CA ARG A 710 -0.63 9.38 34.84
C ARG A 710 -0.47 9.31 36.37
N LYS A 711 -1.50 8.88 37.09
CA LYS A 711 -1.41 8.63 38.54
C LYS A 711 -0.36 7.56 38.86
N ARG A 712 -0.30 6.47 38.05
CA ARG A 712 0.71 5.41 38.17
C ARG A 712 2.14 5.92 37.89
N GLU A 713 2.32 6.81 36.93
CA GLU A 713 3.62 7.42 36.61
C GLU A 713 4.13 8.32 37.75
N LYS A 714 3.24 9.02 38.43
CA LYS A 714 3.60 9.87 39.61
C LYS A 714 4.10 9.05 40.79
N LEU A 715 3.62 7.83 40.95
CA LEU A 715 4.06 6.94 42.04
C LEU A 715 5.47 6.37 41.86
N ILE A 716 6.07 6.56 40.67
CA ILE A 716 7.38 6.06 40.36
C ILE A 716 8.43 7.18 40.33
N LYS A 717 7.98 8.43 40.20
CA LYS A 717 8.85 9.62 40.36
C LYS A 717 9.02 9.95 41.83
#